data_367264c4372baab8b56d25593515252b
#
_entry.id   367264c4372baab8b56d25593515252b
#
_cell.length_a   1.000
_cell.length_b   1.000
_cell.length_c   1.000
_cell.angle_alpha   90.00
_cell.angle_beta   90.00
_cell.angle_gamma   90.00
#
_symmetry.space_group_name_H-M   'P 1'
#
loop_
_entity.id
_entity.type
_entity.pdbx_description
1 polymer ?
#
loop_
_entity_poly.entity_id
_entity_poly.type
_entity_poly.pdbx_seq_one_letter_code
_entity_poly.pdbx_strand_id
1 'polypeptide(L)'
;MRPNDVFGLPEYLSERCIQGNDHSSIGQSGPVVIWLKSSFRTEENPAIDAGRIIANKHNLPLFIYHGIDERYPHASLRHHNMLLDASVDMHHGCTKIGVDYFLHVAREGNRQSVMNELSKQASLIITDLFPLPPWKNWVKHVAEKATCPVIEIDCHCVVPMPVFGKSVDRPFKYRDATKRLRKARINNIWPKLEIKNISWTGTLPFTPVDIDAEIKPMKKRFNLLKKCDIDATVLPVWNEKGGQYAALSRWDEFKQSGLSGYSRRRNKSEDPNGVSRLSAAIHYGMISVMKIARETASFGTKSADKFLDELLIFREHAWHHCYSCSDPYESHNLPQWAKESWRDTESDVRTIVLNMEQFEFSQSPSTLWNLCQTSLYRHGELHNNLRMTWGKATPLWTKSLEESMAMGQHLNDKFALDGRDPSSIAGVQWCHGLFDRAFYPPLPVMGVVRKRDIETHKSRLDLTKYEHHVLRKPSEQSHPFIIIGAGYSGAYAAYLLKSYGYDVLVLDKGTIPGGRSSTKTRPEGIYNHGNGQIWNTERLSESTTEHNADQQIHQWLEGIEVVCETKVTRISHQDQCVHVEDDNGTVWKSDALIMTCPIPQCYELISSDLPDEWASHPYDSSWTLILTHTNPAPSSLLLFEHDSIEKIRRGINDDYSNHIILQMTTFWSDKYLEESREEITARVLKEAQAELNSESLEWISTANIHAHRWRFARPKRSPTPVRIERISFAGDAWSEPIGTIEGAVNSAKWAVAELLWDLNSNSKTKSVGYQTQLF
;
A
#
# COMPACT_ATOMS: atom_id res chain seq x y z
N MET A 1 27.26 26.54 16.23
CA MET A 1 28.20 25.95 17.17
C MET A 1 28.56 24.54 16.70
N ARG A 2 29.83 24.18 16.62
CA ARG A 2 30.18 22.76 16.46
C ARG A 2 29.74 22.06 17.76
N PRO A 3 29.07 20.89 17.70
CA PRO A 3 28.64 20.21 18.91
C PRO A 3 29.79 19.45 19.56
N ASN A 4 30.92 20.14 19.82
CA ASN A 4 32.16 19.52 20.29
C ASN A 4 32.08 19.02 21.71
N ASP A 5 30.96 19.19 22.40
CA ASP A 5 30.73 18.63 23.76
C ASP A 5 29.25 18.31 23.99
N VAL A 6 28.56 17.73 22.99
CA VAL A 6 27.19 17.30 23.20
C VAL A 6 27.19 16.20 24.27
N PHE A 7 26.98 16.63 25.51
CA PHE A 7 26.80 15.78 26.69
C PHE A 7 27.95 14.77 26.98
N GLY A 8 29.17 15.06 26.48
CA GLY A 8 30.35 14.21 26.69
C GLY A 8 30.35 12.90 25.92
N LEU A 9 29.75 12.90 24.75
CA LEU A 9 29.78 11.78 23.81
C LEU A 9 31.18 11.65 23.17
N PRO A 10 31.63 10.42 22.87
CA PRO A 10 32.83 10.19 22.07
C PRO A 10 32.70 10.85 20.67
N GLU A 11 33.81 11.22 20.06
CA GLU A 11 33.88 11.94 18.78
C GLU A 11 33.07 11.22 17.67
N TYR A 12 33.18 9.89 17.57
CA TYR A 12 32.47 9.10 16.55
C TYR A 12 30.95 9.14 16.66
N LEU A 13 30.37 9.55 17.80
CA LEU A 13 28.94 9.80 18.01
C LEU A 13 28.63 11.30 17.93
N SER A 14 29.45 12.14 18.61
CA SER A 14 29.16 13.59 18.65
C SER A 14 29.21 14.25 17.29
N GLU A 15 30.07 13.80 16.35
CA GLU A 15 30.12 14.31 14.98
C GLU A 15 28.82 14.03 14.17
N ARG A 16 27.99 13.07 14.63
CA ARG A 16 26.73 12.67 14.00
C ARG A 16 25.52 13.43 14.52
N CYS A 17 25.70 14.20 15.61
CA CYS A 17 24.63 14.85 16.33
C CYS A 17 24.31 16.24 15.81
N ILE A 18 23.02 16.56 15.82
CA ILE A 18 22.52 17.96 15.78
C ILE A 18 21.58 18.17 16.96
N GLN A 19 21.58 19.39 17.51
CA GLN A 19 20.67 19.78 18.56
C GLN A 19 19.36 20.27 17.93
N GLY A 20 18.24 19.71 18.35
CA GLY A 20 16.93 20.04 17.79
C GLY A 20 16.25 21.24 18.47
N ASN A 21 16.69 21.62 19.70
CA ASN A 21 16.19 22.79 20.43
C ASN A 21 17.28 23.45 21.27
N ASP A 22 16.97 24.54 21.96
CA ASP A 22 17.95 25.33 22.72
C ASP A 22 18.19 24.81 24.16
N HIS A 23 17.53 23.75 24.59
CA HIS A 23 17.76 23.15 25.91
C HIS A 23 19.14 22.46 25.98
N SER A 24 19.99 22.92 26.90
CA SER A 24 21.35 22.41 27.04
C SER A 24 21.57 21.53 28.29
N SER A 25 20.61 21.53 29.21
CA SER A 25 20.72 20.82 30.49
C SER A 25 19.85 19.57 30.50
N ILE A 26 20.43 18.43 30.77
CA ILE A 26 19.73 17.15 30.97
C ILE A 26 18.92 17.20 32.25
N GLY A 27 17.67 16.77 32.26
CA GLY A 27 16.86 16.60 33.46
C GLY A 27 17.46 15.57 34.43
N GLN A 28 17.07 15.64 35.69
CA GLN A 28 17.68 14.79 36.75
C GLN A 28 16.81 13.62 37.20
N SER A 29 15.54 13.55 36.73
CA SER A 29 14.56 12.57 37.25
C SER A 29 13.76 11.78 36.21
N GLY A 30 13.70 12.26 34.97
CA GLY A 30 13.00 11.57 33.89
C GLY A 30 13.88 10.60 33.12
N PRO A 31 13.29 9.80 32.23
CA PRO A 31 14.05 8.86 31.42
C PRO A 31 14.82 9.55 30.27
N VAL A 32 15.88 8.91 29.81
CA VAL A 32 16.38 9.14 28.45
C VAL A 32 15.51 8.34 27.49
N VAL A 33 14.82 9.04 26.58
CA VAL A 33 13.94 8.42 25.59
C VAL A 33 14.66 8.36 24.23
N ILE A 34 14.87 7.15 23.72
CA ILE A 34 15.35 6.95 22.34
C ILE A 34 14.15 6.72 21.45
N TRP A 35 13.81 7.72 20.63
CA TRP A 35 12.73 7.65 19.66
C TRP A 35 13.26 7.19 18.31
N LEU A 36 13.08 5.90 17.98
CA LEU A 36 13.50 5.34 16.69
C LEU A 36 12.38 5.47 15.63
N LYS A 37 12.77 5.93 14.46
CA LYS A 37 11.90 6.17 13.29
C LYS A 37 12.34 5.40 12.05
N SER A 38 13.65 5.17 11.88
CA SER A 38 14.25 4.67 10.64
C SER A 38 15.54 3.86 10.85
N SER A 39 15.92 3.54 12.10
CA SER A 39 17.16 2.79 12.38
C SER A 39 16.89 1.59 13.29
N PHE A 40 16.18 0.59 12.73
CA PHE A 40 15.69 -0.56 13.49
C PHE A 40 16.72 -1.69 13.59
N ARG A 41 17.81 -1.44 14.31
CA ARG A 41 18.85 -2.39 14.67
C ARG A 41 19.45 -2.05 16.01
N THR A 42 20.01 -3.03 16.70
CA THR A 42 20.77 -2.83 17.95
C THR A 42 22.29 -2.87 17.71
N GLU A 43 22.75 -3.39 16.57
CA GLU A 43 24.16 -3.47 16.22
C GLU A 43 24.62 -2.19 15.52
N GLU A 44 25.72 -1.59 16.01
CA GLU A 44 26.28 -0.35 15.46
C GLU A 44 25.21 0.75 15.24
N ASN A 45 24.39 1.01 16.25
CA ASN A 45 23.35 2.03 16.20
C ASN A 45 23.76 3.28 16.95
N PRO A 46 24.08 4.39 16.26
CA PRO A 46 24.53 5.63 16.90
C PRO A 46 23.56 6.21 17.92
N ALA A 47 22.23 6.15 17.65
CA ALA A 47 21.21 6.70 18.55
C ALA A 47 21.08 5.88 19.84
N ILE A 48 21.11 4.55 19.73
CA ILE A 48 21.06 3.66 20.90
C ILE A 48 22.32 3.81 21.74
N ASP A 49 23.48 3.82 21.09
CA ASP A 49 24.75 3.91 21.82
C ASP A 49 24.91 5.26 22.52
N ALA A 50 24.55 6.36 21.89
CA ALA A 50 24.54 7.67 22.50
C ALA A 50 23.61 7.72 23.73
N GLY A 51 22.40 7.18 23.60
CA GLY A 51 21.43 7.11 24.70
C GLY A 51 21.95 6.30 25.88
N ARG A 52 22.56 5.15 25.62
CA ARG A 52 23.15 4.29 26.64
C ARG A 52 24.31 4.97 27.40
N ILE A 53 25.19 5.65 26.67
CA ILE A 53 26.34 6.38 27.26
C ILE A 53 25.84 7.52 28.13
N ILE A 54 24.91 8.35 27.63
CA ILE A 54 24.40 9.51 28.37
C ILE A 54 23.60 9.07 29.60
N ALA A 55 22.68 8.10 29.42
CA ALA A 55 21.90 7.58 30.56
C ALA A 55 22.77 7.03 31.66
N ASN A 56 23.80 6.26 31.32
CA ASN A 56 24.75 5.72 32.31
C ASN A 56 25.55 6.84 32.99
N LYS A 57 26.05 7.83 32.25
CA LYS A 57 26.82 8.95 32.78
C LYS A 57 26.03 9.78 33.80
N HIS A 58 24.73 9.97 33.56
CA HIS A 58 23.83 10.76 34.38
C HIS A 58 23.00 9.94 35.36
N ASN A 59 23.25 8.62 35.44
CA ASN A 59 22.49 7.68 36.26
C ASN A 59 20.96 7.77 36.06
N LEU A 60 20.54 7.88 34.82
CA LEU A 60 19.14 8.01 34.41
C LEU A 60 18.59 6.69 33.83
N PRO A 61 17.31 6.40 34.03
CA PRO A 61 16.66 5.29 33.33
C PRO A 61 16.58 5.56 31.83
N LEU A 62 16.52 4.48 31.03
CA LEU A 62 16.54 4.52 29.60
C LEU A 62 15.51 3.57 29.01
N PHE A 63 14.81 3.99 27.98
CA PHE A 63 14.06 3.08 27.11
C PHE A 63 14.05 3.55 25.67
N ILE A 64 13.73 2.60 24.77
CA ILE A 64 13.51 2.84 23.34
C ILE A 64 12.00 2.89 23.08
N TYR A 65 11.54 3.96 22.46
CA TYR A 65 10.20 4.12 21.91
C TYR A 65 10.22 3.92 20.40
N HIS A 66 9.46 2.93 19.92
CA HIS A 66 9.23 2.68 18.50
C HIS A 66 7.76 2.90 18.20
N GLY A 67 7.44 3.96 17.45
CA GLY A 67 6.08 4.29 17.01
C GLY A 67 5.87 3.93 15.53
N ILE A 68 4.89 3.08 15.25
CA ILE A 68 4.38 2.82 13.90
C ILE A 68 3.08 3.61 13.77
N ASP A 69 3.03 4.54 12.83
CA ASP A 69 1.92 5.49 12.68
C ASP A 69 1.20 5.28 11.35
N GLU A 70 -0.11 4.99 11.41
CA GLU A 70 -0.98 4.84 10.25
C GLU A 70 -1.12 6.12 9.41
N ARG A 71 -0.81 7.30 9.97
CA ARG A 71 -0.81 8.61 9.28
C ARG A 71 0.45 8.86 8.45
N TYR A 72 1.42 7.95 8.49
CA TYR A 72 2.58 8.06 7.61
C TYR A 72 2.12 7.93 6.15
N PRO A 73 2.55 8.82 5.24
CA PRO A 73 2.13 8.77 3.84
C PRO A 73 2.36 7.40 3.22
N HIS A 74 1.37 6.89 2.49
CA HIS A 74 1.38 5.53 1.92
C HIS A 74 1.54 4.40 2.95
N ALA A 75 1.03 4.58 4.17
CA ALA A 75 0.94 3.50 5.14
C ALA A 75 0.14 2.32 4.54
N SER A 76 0.68 1.12 4.62
CA SER A 76 0.11 -0.06 3.99
C SER A 76 0.42 -1.33 4.76
N LEU A 77 -0.28 -2.43 4.43
CA LEU A 77 0.04 -3.75 4.99
C LEU A 77 1.50 -4.13 4.76
N ARG A 78 2.06 -3.82 3.59
CA ARG A 78 3.46 -4.09 3.23
C ARG A 78 4.43 -3.42 4.19
N HIS A 79 4.33 -2.11 4.32
CA HIS A 79 5.24 -1.32 5.14
C HIS A 79 5.06 -1.61 6.63
N HIS A 80 3.81 -1.72 7.10
CA HIS A 80 3.54 -2.06 8.50
C HIS A 80 4.05 -3.46 8.85
N ASN A 81 3.83 -4.47 8.00
CA ASN A 81 4.35 -5.81 8.25
C ASN A 81 5.88 -5.84 8.32
N MET A 82 6.56 -5.11 7.42
CA MET A 82 8.02 -4.98 7.42
C MET A 82 8.55 -4.38 8.73
N LEU A 83 7.88 -3.34 9.25
CA LEU A 83 8.21 -2.70 10.53
C LEU A 83 7.90 -3.61 11.73
N LEU A 84 6.81 -4.38 11.68
CA LEU A 84 6.48 -5.34 12.73
C LEU A 84 7.49 -6.51 12.78
N ASP A 85 8.00 -6.96 11.64
CA ASP A 85 9.11 -7.92 11.62
C ASP A 85 10.37 -7.32 12.29
N ALA A 86 10.69 -6.07 11.97
CA ALA A 86 11.80 -5.37 12.61
C ALA A 86 11.61 -5.22 14.12
N SER A 87 10.37 -5.01 14.59
CA SER A 87 10.07 -4.87 16.01
C SER A 87 10.36 -6.14 16.81
N VAL A 88 10.18 -7.31 16.20
CA VAL A 88 10.54 -8.61 16.83
C VAL A 88 12.05 -8.71 17.06
N ASP A 89 12.84 -8.33 16.04
CA ASP A 89 14.31 -8.34 16.15
C ASP A 89 14.81 -7.28 17.13
N MET A 90 14.18 -6.09 17.13
CA MET A 90 14.49 -5.02 18.09
C MET A 90 14.23 -5.45 19.52
N HIS A 91 13.08 -6.07 19.79
CA HIS A 91 12.75 -6.58 21.13
C HIS A 91 13.81 -7.58 21.62
N HIS A 92 14.17 -8.55 20.77
CA HIS A 92 15.20 -9.52 21.10
C HIS A 92 16.58 -8.89 21.30
N GLY A 93 16.98 -7.97 20.40
CA GLY A 93 18.26 -7.27 20.48
C GLY A 93 18.35 -6.36 21.71
N CYS A 94 17.29 -5.65 22.06
CA CYS A 94 17.23 -4.78 23.23
C CYS A 94 17.32 -5.59 24.54
N THR A 95 16.65 -6.74 24.60
CA THR A 95 16.78 -7.66 25.74
C THR A 95 18.22 -8.10 25.95
N LYS A 96 18.97 -8.44 24.88
CA LYS A 96 20.39 -8.82 24.96
C LYS A 96 21.30 -7.72 25.49
N ILE A 97 21.03 -6.46 25.18
CA ILE A 97 21.84 -5.32 25.62
C ILE A 97 21.31 -4.67 26.91
N GLY A 98 20.24 -5.23 27.53
CA GLY A 98 19.63 -4.76 28.76
C GLY A 98 19.01 -3.36 28.66
N VAL A 99 18.23 -3.10 27.58
CA VAL A 99 17.52 -1.85 27.36
C VAL A 99 16.03 -2.14 27.14
N ASP A 100 15.16 -1.41 27.83
CA ASP A 100 13.72 -1.53 27.65
C ASP A 100 13.30 -1.06 26.24
N TYR A 101 12.40 -1.82 25.63
CA TYR A 101 11.89 -1.52 24.30
C TYR A 101 10.36 -1.54 24.29
N PHE A 102 9.75 -0.44 23.91
CA PHE A 102 8.30 -0.28 23.87
C PHE A 102 7.80 0.05 22.45
N LEU A 103 7.01 -0.86 21.92
CA LEU A 103 6.33 -0.69 20.62
C LEU A 103 4.95 -0.06 20.79
N HIS A 104 4.71 0.99 20.05
CA HIS A 104 3.38 1.61 19.88
C HIS A 104 2.95 1.48 18.41
N VAL A 105 1.74 0.97 18.18
CA VAL A 105 1.11 0.93 16.86
C VAL A 105 -0.14 1.78 16.92
N ALA A 106 -0.14 2.91 16.21
CA ALA A 106 -1.31 3.76 16.09
C ALA A 106 -2.41 3.02 15.34
N ARG A 107 -3.58 2.90 15.95
CA ARG A 107 -4.74 2.17 15.47
C ARG A 107 -6.00 2.62 16.19
N GLU A 108 -7.14 2.15 15.78
CA GLU A 108 -8.39 2.39 16.48
C GLU A 108 -8.26 2.14 17.99
N GLY A 109 -8.69 3.11 18.81
CA GLY A 109 -8.57 3.09 20.26
C GLY A 109 -7.15 3.37 20.81
N ASN A 110 -6.13 3.61 19.95
CA ASN A 110 -4.74 3.84 20.36
C ASN A 110 -4.03 4.89 19.48
N ARG A 111 -4.67 6.06 19.26
CA ARG A 111 -4.19 7.15 18.37
C ARG A 111 -3.63 8.37 19.11
N GLN A 112 -3.26 8.22 20.37
CA GLN A 112 -2.75 9.33 21.19
C GLN A 112 -1.39 9.86 20.69
N SER A 113 -1.12 11.13 20.97
CA SER A 113 0.14 11.82 20.65
C SER A 113 1.24 11.46 21.66
N VAL A 114 1.77 10.26 21.57
CA VAL A 114 2.73 9.70 22.56
C VAL A 114 3.95 10.60 22.77
N MET A 115 4.59 11.08 21.69
CA MET A 115 5.79 11.90 21.82
C MET A 115 5.54 13.26 22.47
N ASN A 116 4.35 13.84 22.34
CA ASN A 116 4.00 15.07 23.05
C ASN A 116 3.96 14.87 24.58
N GLU A 117 3.51 13.71 25.04
CA GLU A 117 3.48 13.41 26.48
C GLU A 117 4.87 12.96 26.99
N LEU A 118 5.58 12.14 26.22
CA LEU A 118 6.94 11.74 26.58
C LEU A 118 7.89 12.94 26.65
N SER A 119 7.73 13.95 25.79
CA SER A 119 8.58 15.15 25.79
C SER A 119 8.47 16.01 27.05
N LYS A 120 7.38 15.87 27.81
CA LYS A 120 7.18 16.55 29.10
C LYS A 120 7.83 15.80 30.27
N GLN A 121 8.03 14.50 30.13
CA GLN A 121 8.54 13.61 31.20
C GLN A 121 10.03 13.25 31.04
N ALA A 122 10.53 13.34 29.81
CA ALA A 122 11.89 12.95 29.48
C ALA A 122 12.94 13.90 30.07
N SER A 123 14.07 13.37 30.52
CA SER A 123 15.26 14.15 30.80
C SER A 123 16.05 14.50 29.55
N LEU A 124 15.92 13.67 28.51
CA LEU A 124 16.57 13.83 27.21
C LEU A 124 15.79 13.00 26.18
N ILE A 125 15.62 13.54 24.98
CA ILE A 125 15.13 12.81 23.81
C ILE A 125 16.26 12.66 22.80
N ILE A 126 16.52 11.43 22.37
CA ILE A 126 17.43 11.11 21.26
C ILE A 126 16.62 10.47 20.15
N THR A 127 16.85 10.91 18.92
CA THR A 127 16.17 10.33 17.75
C THR A 127 17.11 10.20 16.58
N ASP A 128 16.86 9.25 15.70
CA ASP A 128 17.61 9.11 14.46
C ASP A 128 17.27 10.24 13.49
N LEU A 129 18.30 10.83 12.89
CA LEU A 129 18.16 11.90 11.90
C LEU A 129 17.71 11.32 10.56
N PHE A 130 16.50 11.73 10.13
CA PHE A 130 15.95 11.38 8.82
C PHE A 130 15.53 12.66 8.08
N PRO A 131 16.12 12.98 6.90
CA PRO A 131 16.04 14.32 6.33
C PRO A 131 14.77 14.63 5.54
N LEU A 132 13.71 13.83 5.68
CA LEU A 132 12.49 13.92 4.89
C LEU A 132 11.23 14.19 5.74
N PRO A 133 10.23 14.93 5.21
CA PRO A 133 8.88 14.88 5.75
C PRO A 133 8.27 13.48 5.69
N PRO A 134 7.33 13.12 6.58
CA PRO A 134 6.86 13.92 7.70
C PRO A 134 7.78 13.89 8.94
N TRP A 135 8.79 12.98 8.97
CA TRP A 135 9.66 12.79 10.14
C TRP A 135 10.36 14.07 10.57
N LYS A 136 10.95 14.81 9.61
CA LYS A 136 11.58 16.11 9.87
C LYS A 136 10.62 17.09 10.58
N ASN A 137 9.37 17.15 10.11
CA ASN A 137 8.36 18.05 10.67
C ASN A 137 7.88 17.58 12.05
N TRP A 138 7.73 16.27 12.26
CA TRP A 138 7.33 15.71 13.55
C TRP A 138 8.40 15.91 14.62
N VAL A 139 9.67 15.70 14.27
CA VAL A 139 10.78 15.97 15.20
C VAL A 139 10.86 17.45 15.55
N LYS A 140 10.75 18.35 14.58
CA LYS A 140 10.69 19.79 14.82
C LYS A 140 9.55 20.16 15.79
N HIS A 141 8.35 19.63 15.57
CA HIS A 141 7.20 19.88 16.44
C HIS A 141 7.41 19.36 17.87
N VAL A 142 8.00 18.17 18.04
CA VAL A 142 8.36 17.65 19.37
C VAL A 142 9.44 18.50 20.03
N ALA A 143 10.47 18.92 19.28
CA ALA A 143 11.56 19.75 19.78
C ALA A 143 11.09 21.13 20.27
N GLU A 144 10.12 21.75 19.57
CA GLU A 144 9.49 23.03 19.96
C GLU A 144 8.69 22.93 21.26
N LYS A 145 8.15 21.76 21.59
CA LYS A 145 7.31 21.53 22.78
C LYS A 145 8.03 20.87 23.95
N ALA A 146 9.15 20.25 23.69
CA ALA A 146 9.90 19.51 24.70
C ALA A 146 10.44 20.45 25.79
N THR A 147 10.39 19.97 27.04
CA THR A 147 10.98 20.65 28.22
C THR A 147 12.41 20.18 28.51
N CYS A 148 12.96 19.32 27.65
CA CYS A 148 14.29 18.74 27.75
C CYS A 148 15.04 18.87 26.41
N PRO A 149 16.35 18.62 26.37
CA PRO A 149 17.12 18.58 25.13
C PRO A 149 16.56 17.53 24.18
N VAL A 150 16.54 17.86 22.87
CA VAL A 150 16.25 16.93 21.77
C VAL A 150 17.48 16.86 20.88
N ILE A 151 17.99 15.64 20.65
CA ILE A 151 19.18 15.40 19.81
C ILE A 151 18.79 14.48 18.67
N GLU A 152 19.10 14.89 17.44
CA GLU A 152 19.01 14.02 16.27
C GLU A 152 20.40 13.48 15.93
N ILE A 153 20.48 12.18 15.59
CA ILE A 153 21.75 11.50 15.33
C ILE A 153 21.69 10.77 14.00
N ASP A 154 22.64 11.03 13.10
CA ASP A 154 22.74 10.32 11.81
C ASP A 154 23.16 8.85 12.03
N CYS A 155 22.22 7.94 11.72
CA CYS A 155 22.40 6.49 11.79
C CYS A 155 22.61 5.84 10.41
N HIS A 156 22.66 6.62 9.33
CA HIS A 156 22.48 6.15 7.95
C HIS A 156 23.68 6.38 7.03
N CYS A 157 24.59 7.30 7.35
CA CYS A 157 25.70 7.64 6.47
C CYS A 157 27.06 7.32 7.10
N VAL A 158 28.01 6.87 6.30
CA VAL A 158 29.43 6.73 6.70
C VAL A 158 30.04 8.10 6.90
N VAL A 159 29.78 9.04 6.00
CA VAL A 159 30.07 10.46 6.21
C VAL A 159 28.80 11.09 6.79
N PRO A 160 28.78 11.44 8.10
CA PRO A 160 27.58 11.96 8.71
C PRO A 160 27.07 13.25 8.03
N MET A 161 25.72 13.35 7.89
CA MET A 161 25.09 14.54 7.32
C MET A 161 25.50 15.84 8.04
N PRO A 162 25.61 15.91 9.38
CA PRO A 162 26.10 17.11 10.05
C PRO A 162 27.55 17.50 9.72
N VAL A 163 28.38 16.54 9.27
CA VAL A 163 29.79 16.79 8.93
C VAL A 163 29.95 17.41 7.54
N PHE A 164 29.19 16.97 6.55
CA PHE A 164 29.27 17.48 5.18
C PHE A 164 28.03 18.28 4.78
N GLY A 165 26.82 17.68 4.82
CA GLY A 165 25.51 18.31 4.75
C GLY A 165 25.24 19.24 3.56
N LYS A 166 25.90 19.03 2.42
CA LYS A 166 25.81 19.91 1.25
C LYS A 166 25.29 19.16 0.03
N SER A 167 24.40 19.81 -0.70
CA SER A 167 24.10 19.40 -2.07
C SER A 167 25.25 19.82 -3.00
N VAL A 168 25.62 18.91 -3.90
CA VAL A 168 26.53 19.19 -5.01
C VAL A 168 25.86 18.74 -6.31
N ASP A 169 26.19 19.38 -7.41
CA ASP A 169 25.50 19.20 -8.68
C ASP A 169 25.72 17.82 -9.34
N ARG A 170 26.77 17.07 -8.94
CA ARG A 170 27.11 15.78 -9.55
C ARG A 170 27.78 14.80 -8.60
N PRO A 171 27.52 13.49 -8.78
CA PRO A 171 28.10 12.45 -7.93
C PRO A 171 29.63 12.43 -7.91
N PHE A 172 30.30 12.71 -9.01
CA PHE A 172 31.78 12.73 -9.03
C PHE A 172 32.36 13.89 -8.19
N LYS A 173 31.71 15.05 -8.18
CA LYS A 173 32.11 16.16 -7.30
C LYS A 173 31.88 15.82 -5.85
N TYR A 174 30.77 15.11 -5.51
CA TYR A 174 30.53 14.58 -4.18
C TYR A 174 31.62 13.58 -3.77
N ARG A 175 32.01 12.67 -4.69
CA ARG A 175 33.11 11.73 -4.48
C ARG A 175 34.39 12.45 -4.07
N ASP A 176 34.78 13.49 -4.80
CA ASP A 176 36.02 14.23 -4.57
C ASP A 176 35.95 15.02 -3.26
N ALA A 177 34.85 15.74 -3.02
CA ALA A 177 34.65 16.54 -1.82
C ALA A 177 34.66 15.71 -0.52
N THR A 178 34.13 14.47 -0.57
CA THR A 178 34.01 13.58 0.60
C THR A 178 35.14 12.55 0.71
N LYS A 179 36.10 12.52 -0.22
CA LYS A 179 37.17 11.49 -0.28
C LYS A 179 37.95 11.34 1.02
N ARG A 180 38.40 12.44 1.62
CA ARG A 180 39.15 12.43 2.90
C ARG A 180 38.26 11.98 4.06
N LEU A 181 37.01 12.44 4.10
CA LEU A 181 36.05 12.10 5.14
C LEU A 181 35.72 10.62 5.13
N ARG A 182 35.49 10.03 3.94
CA ARG A 182 35.26 8.57 3.79
C ARG A 182 36.49 7.77 4.21
N LYS A 183 37.68 8.14 3.74
CA LYS A 183 38.93 7.43 4.07
C LYS A 183 39.18 7.40 5.56
N ALA A 184 38.82 8.46 6.29
CA ALA A 184 39.00 8.53 7.75
C ALA A 184 38.02 7.62 8.52
N ARG A 185 36.90 7.18 7.92
CA ARG A 185 35.79 6.50 8.60
C ARG A 185 35.57 5.05 8.18
N ILE A 186 35.85 4.72 6.92
CA ILE A 186 35.45 3.44 6.32
C ILE A 186 36.02 2.21 7.05
N ASN A 187 37.20 2.32 7.61
CA ASN A 187 37.88 1.21 8.32
C ASN A 187 37.68 1.25 9.84
N ASN A 188 36.95 2.23 10.36
CA ASN A 188 36.79 2.35 11.81
C ASN A 188 35.90 1.20 12.32
N ILE A 189 36.44 0.47 13.30
CA ILE A 189 35.69 -0.56 14.02
C ILE A 189 34.72 0.15 14.96
N TRP A 190 33.45 -0.23 14.93
CA TRP A 190 32.46 0.31 15.85
C TRP A 190 32.71 -0.24 17.26
N PRO A 191 32.84 0.63 18.29
CA PRO A 191 33.11 0.18 19.65
C PRO A 191 31.97 -0.64 20.23
N LYS A 192 32.28 -1.73 20.92
CA LYS A 192 31.29 -2.50 21.66
C LYS A 192 31.11 -1.88 23.05
N LEU A 193 29.87 -1.55 23.40
CA LEU A 193 29.56 -0.96 24.70
C LEU A 193 29.20 -2.03 25.74
N GLU A 194 29.93 -2.06 26.81
CA GLU A 194 29.66 -2.90 28.00
C GLU A 194 29.04 -2.03 29.11
N ILE A 195 27.84 -1.53 28.90
CA ILE A 195 27.13 -0.64 29.81
C ILE A 195 25.84 -1.34 30.27
N LYS A 196 25.62 -1.30 31.61
CA LYS A 196 24.35 -1.73 32.20
C LYS A 196 23.48 -0.50 32.42
N ASN A 197 22.35 -0.45 31.75
CA ASN A 197 21.40 0.65 31.87
C ASN A 197 20.33 0.40 32.93
N ILE A 198 19.74 1.47 33.45
CA ILE A 198 18.64 1.43 34.42
C ILE A 198 17.33 1.35 33.65
N SER A 199 16.48 0.38 34.01
CA SER A 199 15.15 0.24 33.44
C SER A 199 14.19 1.33 33.90
N TRP A 200 13.25 1.70 33.03
CA TRP A 200 12.19 2.65 33.35
C TRP A 200 11.04 1.96 34.09
N THR A 201 10.76 2.44 35.30
CA THR A 201 9.66 1.91 36.16
C THR A 201 8.46 2.84 36.28
N GLY A 202 8.49 4.00 35.61
CA GLY A 202 7.39 4.96 35.60
C GLY A 202 6.27 4.60 34.61
N THR A 203 5.20 5.39 34.63
CA THR A 203 4.04 5.18 33.75
C THR A 203 4.34 5.63 32.32
N LEU A 204 3.92 4.81 31.35
CA LEU A 204 3.96 5.16 29.93
C LEU A 204 2.63 5.85 29.53
N PRO A 205 2.66 6.88 28.65
CA PRO A 205 1.45 7.54 28.18
C PRO A 205 0.67 6.75 27.11
N PHE A 206 0.96 5.47 26.94
CA PHE A 206 0.33 4.55 26.02
C PHE A 206 0.45 3.11 26.53
N THR A 207 -0.38 2.23 25.96
CA THR A 207 -0.25 0.79 26.21
C THR A 207 0.70 0.19 25.17
N PRO A 208 1.87 -0.30 25.55
CA PRO A 208 2.79 -0.97 24.64
C PRO A 208 2.16 -2.23 24.05
N VAL A 209 2.48 -2.50 22.80
CA VAL A 209 2.10 -3.77 22.14
C VAL A 209 2.97 -4.89 22.66
N ASP A 210 2.37 -5.99 23.09
CA ASP A 210 3.08 -7.20 23.48
C ASP A 210 3.58 -7.94 22.21
N ILE A 211 4.90 -7.93 22.04
CA ILE A 211 5.56 -8.53 20.86
C ILE A 211 5.31 -10.03 20.79
N ASP A 212 5.38 -10.74 21.93
CA ASP A 212 5.24 -12.19 21.96
C ASP A 212 3.77 -12.61 21.81
N ALA A 213 2.86 -11.88 22.43
CA ALA A 213 1.45 -12.20 22.44
C ALA A 213 0.66 -11.69 21.23
N GLU A 214 1.05 -10.51 20.65
CA GLU A 214 0.26 -9.84 19.60
C GLU A 214 0.96 -9.81 18.23
N ILE A 215 2.32 -9.78 18.18
CA ILE A 215 3.05 -9.64 16.91
C ILE A 215 3.57 -10.97 16.38
N LYS A 216 4.20 -11.81 17.21
CA LYS A 216 4.72 -13.10 16.74
C LYS A 216 3.64 -14.03 16.21
N PRO A 217 2.42 -14.15 16.83
CA PRO A 217 1.35 -14.95 16.26
C PRO A 217 0.72 -14.21 15.05
N MET A 218 0.92 -14.77 13.86
CA MET A 218 0.53 -14.11 12.58
C MET A 218 -0.96 -13.74 12.52
N LYS A 219 -1.85 -14.58 13.05
CA LYS A 219 -3.30 -14.26 13.11
C LYS A 219 -3.59 -13.04 13.98
N LYS A 220 -2.93 -12.90 15.13
CA LYS A 220 -3.11 -11.75 16.02
C LYS A 220 -2.49 -10.49 15.44
N ARG A 221 -1.32 -10.60 14.80
CA ARG A 221 -0.70 -9.52 14.04
C ARG A 221 -1.65 -8.96 12.98
N PHE A 222 -2.28 -9.82 12.18
CA PHE A 222 -3.24 -9.40 11.17
C PHE A 222 -4.46 -8.67 11.79
N ASN A 223 -5.00 -9.20 12.89
CA ASN A 223 -6.11 -8.56 13.59
C ASN A 223 -5.73 -7.19 14.17
N LEU A 224 -4.47 -7.00 14.58
CA LEU A 224 -3.96 -5.69 14.98
C LEU A 224 -3.90 -4.75 13.78
N LEU A 225 -3.38 -5.22 12.63
CA LEU A 225 -3.27 -4.44 11.40
C LEU A 225 -4.64 -4.05 10.82
N LYS A 226 -5.66 -4.89 10.95
CA LYS A 226 -7.06 -4.55 10.55
C LYS A 226 -7.64 -3.36 11.30
N LYS A 227 -7.11 -3.00 12.46
CA LYS A 227 -7.51 -1.82 13.25
C LYS A 227 -6.77 -0.54 12.85
N CYS A 228 -5.81 -0.64 11.94
CA CYS A 228 -5.07 0.50 11.41
C CYS A 228 -5.74 1.02 10.13
N ASP A 229 -5.73 2.33 9.96
CA ASP A 229 -6.16 3.00 8.73
C ASP A 229 -5.02 2.99 7.71
N ILE A 230 -4.88 1.86 7.01
CA ILE A 230 -3.79 1.59 6.07
C ILE A 230 -4.28 0.97 4.78
N ASP A 231 -3.50 1.11 3.70
CA ASP A 231 -3.83 0.52 2.40
C ASP A 231 -3.66 -1.01 2.42
N ALA A 232 -4.78 -1.72 2.47
CA ALA A 232 -4.82 -3.18 2.43
C ALA A 232 -4.57 -3.77 1.03
N THR A 233 -4.54 -2.95 -0.04
CA THR A 233 -4.26 -3.42 -1.42
C THR A 233 -2.78 -3.64 -1.65
N VAL A 234 -1.90 -2.97 -0.90
CA VAL A 234 -0.46 -3.14 -0.99
C VAL A 234 -0.03 -4.25 -0.04
N LEU A 235 -0.07 -5.47 -0.57
CA LEU A 235 0.15 -6.70 0.20
C LEU A 235 1.61 -6.88 0.64
N PRO A 236 1.86 -7.57 1.76
CA PRO A 236 3.21 -7.94 2.18
C PRO A 236 3.98 -8.69 1.10
N VAL A 237 5.29 -8.54 1.10
CA VAL A 237 6.19 -9.35 0.26
C VAL A 237 6.62 -10.56 1.09
N TRP A 238 5.97 -11.70 0.88
CA TRP A 238 6.06 -12.86 1.77
C TRP A 238 7.46 -13.48 1.89
N ASN A 239 8.28 -13.35 0.85
CA ASN A 239 9.66 -13.83 0.81
C ASN A 239 10.69 -12.78 1.24
N GLU A 240 10.27 -11.59 1.65
CA GLU A 240 11.13 -10.52 2.16
C GLU A 240 10.77 -10.23 3.62
N LYS A 241 11.58 -10.75 4.56
CA LYS A 241 11.40 -10.48 5.98
C LYS A 241 12.12 -9.20 6.38
N GLY A 242 11.48 -8.41 7.22
CA GLY A 242 12.09 -7.28 7.90
C GLY A 242 12.99 -7.73 9.06
N GLY A 243 13.77 -6.77 9.57
CA GLY A 243 14.59 -6.93 10.76
C GLY A 243 16.07 -7.14 10.52
N GLN A 244 16.82 -6.99 11.61
CA GLN A 244 18.28 -7.02 11.58
C GLN A 244 18.84 -8.38 11.15
N TYR A 245 18.28 -9.47 11.65
CA TYR A 245 18.81 -10.81 11.36
C TYR A 245 18.61 -11.21 9.90
N ALA A 246 17.45 -10.89 9.31
CA ALA A 246 17.21 -11.12 7.89
C ALA A 246 18.15 -10.29 7.00
N ALA A 247 18.39 -9.03 7.39
CA ALA A 247 19.31 -8.14 6.69
C ALA A 247 20.77 -8.63 6.75
N LEU A 248 21.22 -9.09 7.91
CA LEU A 248 22.56 -9.66 8.08
C LEU A 248 22.73 -10.96 7.27
N SER A 249 21.75 -11.86 7.31
CA SER A 249 21.79 -13.11 6.51
C SER A 249 21.90 -12.82 5.02
N ARG A 250 21.13 -11.87 4.49
CA ARG A 250 21.20 -11.45 3.09
C ARG A 250 22.55 -10.81 2.75
N TRP A 251 23.10 -10.02 3.65
CA TRP A 251 24.43 -9.44 3.48
C TRP A 251 25.51 -10.52 3.41
N ASP A 252 25.46 -11.52 4.29
CA ASP A 252 26.41 -12.62 4.31
C ASP A 252 26.31 -13.48 3.02
N GLU A 253 25.11 -13.77 2.58
CA GLU A 253 24.87 -14.46 1.30
C GLU A 253 25.43 -13.68 0.10
N PHE A 254 25.20 -12.36 0.04
CA PHE A 254 25.72 -11.53 -1.04
C PHE A 254 27.26 -11.44 -1.00
N LYS A 255 27.88 -11.35 0.17
CA LYS A 255 29.35 -11.39 0.29
C LYS A 255 29.93 -12.66 -0.31
N GLN A 256 29.27 -13.81 -0.08
CA GLN A 256 29.72 -15.12 -0.53
C GLN A 256 29.51 -15.33 -2.04
N SER A 257 28.37 -14.93 -2.59
CA SER A 257 27.94 -15.33 -3.94
C SER A 257 27.88 -14.19 -4.97
N GLY A 258 27.66 -12.95 -4.53
CA GLY A 258 27.35 -11.81 -5.42
C GLY A 258 28.48 -10.80 -5.57
N LEU A 259 29.15 -10.44 -4.44
CA LEU A 259 30.07 -9.32 -4.38
C LEU A 259 31.27 -9.46 -5.35
N SER A 260 31.85 -10.64 -5.48
CA SER A 260 32.99 -10.88 -6.38
C SER A 260 32.68 -10.59 -7.85
N GLY A 261 31.44 -10.83 -8.28
CA GLY A 261 30.95 -10.60 -9.64
C GLY A 261 30.27 -9.27 -9.88
N TYR A 262 30.09 -8.46 -8.84
CA TYR A 262 29.20 -7.28 -8.84
C TYR A 262 29.47 -6.30 -9.98
N SER A 263 30.73 -5.95 -10.25
CA SER A 263 31.07 -4.97 -11.30
C SER A 263 30.59 -5.38 -12.71
N ARG A 264 30.42 -6.67 -12.98
CA ARG A 264 29.97 -7.23 -14.26
C ARG A 264 28.47 -7.53 -14.27
N ARG A 265 27.90 -7.91 -13.11
CA ARG A 265 26.52 -8.40 -12.98
C ARG A 265 25.52 -7.31 -12.63
N ARG A 266 25.96 -6.23 -11.99
CA ARG A 266 25.09 -5.20 -11.41
C ARG A 266 24.10 -4.52 -12.37
N ASN A 267 24.32 -4.59 -13.67
CA ASN A 267 23.41 -4.02 -14.67
C ASN A 267 22.52 -5.07 -15.35
N LYS A 268 22.63 -6.33 -14.97
CA LYS A 268 21.80 -7.42 -15.48
C LYS A 268 20.56 -7.54 -14.63
N SER A 269 19.47 -6.91 -15.04
CA SER A 269 18.24 -6.85 -14.25
C SER A 269 17.53 -8.22 -14.17
N GLU A 270 17.85 -9.12 -15.09
CA GLU A 270 17.41 -10.51 -15.13
C GLU A 270 18.18 -11.43 -14.17
N ASP A 271 19.20 -10.90 -13.47
CA ASP A 271 20.03 -11.63 -12.50
C ASP A 271 19.82 -11.11 -11.09
N PRO A 272 18.84 -11.63 -10.32
CA PRO A 272 18.53 -11.15 -8.98
C PRO A 272 19.68 -11.34 -7.98
N ASN A 273 20.62 -12.26 -8.25
CA ASN A 273 21.79 -12.52 -7.41
C ASN A 273 23.01 -11.65 -7.81
N GLY A 274 22.88 -10.83 -8.84
CA GLY A 274 23.89 -9.88 -9.28
C GLY A 274 24.00 -8.62 -8.44
N VAL A 275 23.03 -8.39 -7.54
CA VAL A 275 22.89 -7.23 -6.65
C VAL A 275 22.58 -7.67 -5.22
N SER A 276 22.86 -6.80 -4.23
CA SER A 276 22.70 -7.15 -2.81
C SER A 276 21.24 -7.29 -2.35
N ARG A 277 20.30 -6.59 -3.01
CA ARG A 277 18.89 -6.46 -2.61
C ARG A 277 18.70 -5.99 -1.15
N LEU A 278 19.62 -5.14 -0.66
CA LEU A 278 19.60 -4.61 0.70
C LEU A 278 18.93 -3.24 0.82
N SER A 279 18.41 -2.68 -0.29
CA SER A 279 17.88 -1.30 -0.28
C SER A 279 16.78 -1.09 0.76
N ALA A 280 15.84 -2.02 0.90
CA ALA A 280 14.81 -1.96 1.94
C ALA A 280 15.40 -2.03 3.35
N ALA A 281 16.30 -2.98 3.60
CA ALA A 281 16.95 -3.12 4.91
C ALA A 281 17.81 -1.90 5.29
N ILE A 282 18.45 -1.27 4.32
CA ILE A 282 19.21 -0.03 4.50
C ILE A 282 18.27 1.17 4.74
N HIS A 283 17.16 1.25 4.00
CA HIS A 283 16.15 2.30 4.18
C HIS A 283 15.61 2.32 5.62
N TYR A 284 15.18 1.18 6.12
CA TYR A 284 14.69 1.04 7.50
C TYR A 284 15.82 0.91 8.54
N GLY A 285 17.08 1.08 8.12
CA GLY A 285 18.23 1.01 9.01
C GLY A 285 18.37 -0.31 9.79
N MET A 286 17.87 -1.41 9.23
CA MET A 286 17.96 -2.76 9.82
C MET A 286 19.36 -3.36 9.76
N ILE A 287 20.26 -2.74 9.00
CA ILE A 287 21.67 -3.09 8.91
C ILE A 287 22.54 -1.82 8.90
N SER A 288 23.71 -1.89 9.56
CA SER A 288 24.66 -0.77 9.58
C SER A 288 25.35 -0.56 8.24
N VAL A 289 25.21 0.64 7.66
CA VAL A 289 25.94 1.04 6.45
C VAL A 289 27.45 1.11 6.74
N MET A 290 27.87 1.48 7.97
CA MET A 290 29.26 1.50 8.39
C MET A 290 29.86 0.09 8.36
N LYS A 291 29.12 -0.92 8.87
CA LYS A 291 29.49 -2.34 8.80
C LYS A 291 29.65 -2.83 7.36
N ILE A 292 28.63 -2.58 6.51
CA ILE A 292 28.68 -2.97 5.11
C ILE A 292 29.88 -2.35 4.41
N ALA A 293 30.11 -1.05 4.60
CA ALA A 293 31.22 -0.34 3.98
C ALA A 293 32.59 -0.88 4.41
N ARG A 294 32.79 -1.08 5.70
CA ARG A 294 34.02 -1.62 6.30
C ARG A 294 34.31 -3.04 5.80
N GLU A 295 33.32 -3.92 5.85
CA GLU A 295 33.47 -5.29 5.39
C GLU A 295 33.70 -5.35 3.87
N THR A 296 33.02 -4.51 3.07
CA THR A 296 33.28 -4.42 1.62
C THR A 296 34.70 -3.95 1.32
N ALA A 297 35.19 -2.93 2.04
CA ALA A 297 36.54 -2.40 1.83
C ALA A 297 37.64 -3.44 2.07
N SER A 298 37.40 -4.39 2.99
CA SER A 298 38.38 -5.46 3.30
C SER A 298 38.61 -6.45 2.14
N PHE A 299 37.71 -6.52 1.15
CA PHE A 299 37.88 -7.40 -0.02
C PHE A 299 38.94 -6.86 -1.00
N GLY A 300 39.17 -5.56 -1.11
CA GLY A 300 40.20 -4.96 -1.96
C GLY A 300 40.08 -5.30 -3.45
N THR A 301 38.86 -5.57 -3.96
CA THR A 301 38.62 -5.96 -5.35
C THR A 301 37.90 -4.88 -6.13
N LYS A 302 38.06 -4.86 -7.46
CA LYS A 302 37.33 -3.94 -8.35
C LYS A 302 35.81 -4.00 -8.18
N SER A 303 35.26 -5.17 -7.88
CA SER A 303 33.81 -5.32 -7.61
C SER A 303 33.41 -4.71 -6.28
N ALA A 304 34.25 -4.87 -5.23
CA ALA A 304 34.03 -4.22 -3.95
C ALA A 304 34.11 -2.69 -4.07
N ASP A 305 35.12 -2.16 -4.76
CA ASP A 305 35.23 -0.71 -5.03
C ASP A 305 33.98 -0.18 -5.75
N LYS A 306 33.49 -0.93 -6.75
CA LYS A 306 32.27 -0.54 -7.48
C LYS A 306 31.02 -0.58 -6.59
N PHE A 307 30.93 -1.55 -5.67
CA PHE A 307 29.82 -1.60 -4.72
C PHE A 307 29.88 -0.43 -3.69
N LEU A 308 31.09 -0.09 -3.23
CA LEU A 308 31.31 1.09 -2.39
C LEU A 308 30.96 2.40 -3.11
N ASP A 309 31.21 2.50 -4.42
CA ASP A 309 30.77 3.66 -5.19
C ASP A 309 29.25 3.84 -5.15
N GLU A 310 28.48 2.76 -5.33
CA GLU A 310 27.00 2.82 -5.27
C GLU A 310 26.52 3.18 -3.86
N LEU A 311 27.11 2.58 -2.83
CA LEU A 311 26.71 2.78 -1.43
C LEU A 311 27.10 4.16 -0.89
N LEU A 312 28.36 4.59 -1.10
CA LEU A 312 28.95 5.75 -0.45
C LEU A 312 29.02 7.01 -1.33
N ILE A 313 28.83 6.89 -2.65
CA ILE A 313 28.81 8.04 -3.55
C ILE A 313 27.39 8.31 -4.01
N PHE A 314 26.74 7.39 -4.68
CA PHE A 314 25.41 7.65 -5.25
C PHE A 314 24.34 7.74 -4.16
N ARG A 315 24.32 6.79 -3.22
CA ARG A 315 23.35 6.81 -2.14
C ARG A 315 23.57 7.97 -1.16
N GLU A 316 24.77 8.13 -0.61
CA GLU A 316 25.01 9.18 0.39
C GLU A 316 24.91 10.59 -0.21
N HIS A 317 25.25 10.77 -1.48
CA HIS A 317 25.01 12.05 -2.18
C HIS A 317 23.54 12.45 -2.13
N ALA A 318 22.63 11.52 -2.38
CA ALA A 318 21.19 11.76 -2.30
C ALA A 318 20.74 12.12 -0.86
N TRP A 319 21.29 11.44 0.16
CA TRP A 319 21.00 11.74 1.55
C TRP A 319 21.44 13.16 1.95
N HIS A 320 22.68 13.55 1.58
CA HIS A 320 23.18 14.89 1.84
C HIS A 320 22.43 15.97 1.04
N HIS A 321 21.99 15.66 -0.18
CA HIS A 321 21.13 16.55 -0.96
C HIS A 321 19.82 16.81 -0.25
N CYS A 322 19.06 15.76 0.11
CA CYS A 322 17.80 15.90 0.82
C CYS A 322 17.94 16.59 2.18
N TYR A 323 19.04 16.35 2.90
CA TYR A 323 19.35 17.05 4.15
C TYR A 323 19.53 18.56 3.96
N SER A 324 20.11 18.97 2.84
CA SER A 324 20.35 20.39 2.52
C SER A 324 19.14 21.12 1.95
N CYS A 325 18.09 20.40 1.51
CA CYS A 325 16.88 20.98 0.94
C CYS A 325 15.87 21.37 2.02
N SER A 326 15.11 22.45 1.79
CA SER A 326 13.95 22.80 2.63
C SER A 326 12.82 21.81 2.44
N ASP A 327 12.43 21.55 1.21
CA ASP A 327 11.50 20.50 0.78
C ASP A 327 12.11 19.71 -0.39
N PRO A 328 12.55 18.46 -0.15
CA PRO A 328 13.17 17.64 -1.18
C PRO A 328 12.23 17.14 -2.28
N TYR A 329 10.92 17.24 -2.13
CA TYR A 329 9.95 16.76 -3.12
C TYR A 329 9.72 17.75 -4.27
N GLU A 330 10.00 19.02 -4.06
CA GLU A 330 9.65 20.11 -4.96
C GLU A 330 10.52 20.21 -6.21
N SER A 331 9.89 20.56 -7.33
CA SER A 331 10.57 20.77 -8.63
C SER A 331 11.58 21.93 -8.62
N HIS A 332 11.47 22.87 -7.66
CA HIS A 332 12.42 23.99 -7.55
C HIS A 332 13.86 23.55 -7.26
N ASN A 333 14.06 22.33 -6.73
CA ASN A 333 15.39 21.76 -6.50
C ASN A 333 16.11 21.34 -7.79
N LEU A 334 15.40 21.23 -8.91
CA LEU A 334 16.00 20.93 -10.19
C LEU A 334 16.93 22.07 -10.64
N PRO A 335 18.01 21.77 -11.36
CA PRO A 335 18.89 22.81 -11.90
C PRO A 335 18.14 23.68 -12.91
N GLN A 336 18.53 24.95 -13.01
CA GLN A 336 17.84 25.94 -13.81
C GLN A 336 17.67 25.55 -15.28
N TRP A 337 18.70 24.92 -15.90
CA TRP A 337 18.64 24.44 -17.27
C TRP A 337 17.55 23.36 -17.48
N ALA A 338 17.29 22.53 -16.45
CA ALA A 338 16.27 21.49 -16.52
C ALA A 338 14.87 22.10 -16.42
N LYS A 339 14.66 23.05 -15.50
CA LYS A 339 13.38 23.78 -15.37
C LYS A 339 13.03 24.56 -16.66
N GLU A 340 14.00 25.19 -17.27
CA GLU A 340 13.85 25.88 -18.57
C GLU A 340 13.46 24.88 -19.66
N SER A 341 14.17 23.76 -19.74
CA SER A 341 13.88 22.69 -20.72
C SER A 341 12.47 22.14 -20.59
N TRP A 342 12.00 21.88 -19.37
CA TRP A 342 10.63 21.38 -19.13
C TRP A 342 9.56 22.40 -19.50
N ARG A 343 9.80 23.69 -19.21
CA ARG A 343 8.89 24.77 -19.62
C ARG A 343 8.82 24.91 -21.14
N ASP A 344 9.96 24.80 -21.82
CA ASP A 344 10.03 24.93 -23.27
C ASP A 344 9.29 23.78 -24.01
N THR A 345 9.14 22.61 -23.36
CA THR A 345 8.45 21.43 -23.92
C THR A 345 7.07 21.16 -23.29
N GLU A 346 6.55 22.08 -22.49
CA GLU A 346 5.26 21.91 -21.82
C GLU A 346 4.10 21.78 -22.81
N SER A 347 4.14 22.54 -23.91
CA SER A 347 3.13 22.50 -24.98
C SER A 347 3.30 21.34 -25.97
N ASP A 348 4.35 20.52 -25.84
CA ASP A 348 4.56 19.38 -26.74
C ASP A 348 3.45 18.36 -26.61
N VAL A 349 3.00 17.80 -27.73
CA VAL A 349 1.91 16.84 -27.79
C VAL A 349 2.33 15.51 -27.14
N ARG A 350 1.54 15.04 -26.17
CA ARG A 350 1.60 13.69 -25.62
C ARG A 350 0.52 12.86 -26.30
N THR A 351 0.92 11.83 -27.02
CA THR A 351 0.00 10.97 -27.78
C THR A 351 -0.92 10.15 -26.85
N ILE A 352 -0.47 9.85 -25.65
CA ILE A 352 -1.20 9.12 -24.62
C ILE A 352 -0.93 9.79 -23.28
N VAL A 353 -2.00 10.03 -22.52
CA VAL A 353 -1.92 10.44 -21.12
C VAL A 353 -2.58 9.36 -20.28
N LEU A 354 -1.87 8.84 -19.29
CA LEU A 354 -2.35 7.79 -18.41
C LEU A 354 -2.90 8.39 -17.11
N ASN A 355 -3.96 7.81 -16.57
CA ASN A 355 -4.45 8.13 -15.24
C ASN A 355 -3.70 7.32 -14.15
N MET A 356 -3.95 7.63 -12.87
CA MET A 356 -3.29 7.00 -11.71
C MET A 356 -3.46 5.48 -11.73
N GLU A 357 -4.66 4.99 -11.95
CA GLU A 357 -4.96 3.55 -11.95
C GLU A 357 -4.21 2.80 -13.06
N GLN A 358 -4.13 3.38 -14.25
CA GLN A 358 -3.38 2.81 -15.37
C GLN A 358 -1.89 2.73 -15.06
N PHE A 359 -1.33 3.74 -14.38
CA PHE A 359 0.06 3.69 -13.91
C PHE A 359 0.25 2.62 -12.84
N GLU A 360 -0.59 2.60 -11.79
CA GLU A 360 -0.47 1.65 -10.69
C GLU A 360 -0.54 0.19 -11.16
N PHE A 361 -1.46 -0.13 -12.07
CA PHE A 361 -1.71 -1.49 -12.56
C PHE A 361 -1.04 -1.82 -13.89
N SER A 362 0.06 -1.14 -14.22
CA SER A 362 0.93 -1.52 -15.34
C SER A 362 0.24 -1.52 -16.71
N GLN A 363 -0.59 -0.51 -17.00
CA GLN A 363 -1.38 -0.39 -18.24
C GLN A 363 -0.79 0.66 -19.21
N SER A 364 0.52 0.82 -19.23
CA SER A 364 1.19 1.69 -20.20
C SER A 364 1.35 1.01 -21.58
N PRO A 365 1.63 1.77 -22.65
CA PRO A 365 1.91 1.19 -23.96
C PRO A 365 3.25 0.43 -24.05
N SER A 366 4.07 0.41 -22.97
CA SER A 366 5.39 -0.23 -22.96
C SER A 366 5.42 -1.51 -22.13
N THR A 367 5.65 -2.65 -22.76
CA THR A 367 5.81 -3.95 -22.09
C THR A 367 6.89 -3.92 -21.00
N LEU A 368 8.07 -3.32 -21.29
CA LEU A 368 9.16 -3.27 -20.29
C LEU A 368 8.78 -2.39 -19.10
N TRP A 369 8.13 -1.26 -19.33
CA TRP A 369 7.68 -0.41 -18.24
C TRP A 369 6.64 -1.12 -17.37
N ASN A 370 5.70 -1.82 -18.01
CA ASN A 370 4.68 -2.60 -17.31
C ASN A 370 5.30 -3.70 -16.44
N LEU A 371 6.33 -4.41 -16.93
CA LEU A 371 7.07 -5.37 -16.11
C LEU A 371 7.79 -4.70 -14.93
N CYS A 372 8.38 -3.52 -15.12
CA CYS A 372 8.99 -2.74 -14.02
C CYS A 372 7.96 -2.37 -12.94
N GLN A 373 6.80 -1.87 -13.34
CA GLN A 373 5.74 -1.50 -12.42
C GLN A 373 5.14 -2.74 -11.73
N THR A 374 4.98 -3.84 -12.46
CA THR A 374 4.54 -5.12 -11.89
C THR A 374 5.52 -5.63 -10.84
N SER A 375 6.83 -5.47 -11.05
CA SER A 375 7.85 -5.82 -10.05
C SER A 375 7.70 -5.00 -8.76
N LEU A 376 7.45 -3.70 -8.86
CA LEU A 376 7.15 -2.84 -7.70
C LEU A 376 5.87 -3.29 -7.00
N TYR A 377 4.81 -3.46 -7.75
CA TYR A 377 3.50 -3.81 -7.23
C TYR A 377 3.50 -5.18 -6.53
N ARG A 378 4.04 -6.24 -7.18
CA ARG A 378 4.04 -7.62 -6.66
C ARG A 378 5.11 -7.86 -5.61
N HIS A 379 6.32 -7.34 -5.82
CA HIS A 379 7.51 -7.72 -5.06
C HIS A 379 8.15 -6.58 -4.26
N GLY A 380 7.61 -5.36 -4.34
CA GLY A 380 8.15 -4.22 -3.60
C GLY A 380 9.57 -3.82 -3.99
N GLU A 381 10.06 -4.31 -5.12
CA GLU A 381 11.43 -4.07 -5.59
C GLU A 381 11.47 -3.66 -7.06
N LEU A 382 12.43 -2.83 -7.42
CA LEU A 382 12.77 -2.54 -8.81
C LEU A 382 14.29 -2.40 -8.95
N HIS A 383 14.87 -3.17 -9.85
CA HIS A 383 16.30 -3.15 -10.11
C HIS A 383 16.78 -1.74 -10.49
N ASN A 384 17.86 -1.24 -9.86
CA ASN A 384 18.34 0.14 -10.02
C ASN A 384 18.55 0.55 -11.50
N ASN A 385 19.08 -0.32 -12.34
CA ASN A 385 19.26 -0.03 -13.76
C ASN A 385 17.93 0.21 -14.49
N LEU A 386 16.88 -0.53 -14.15
CA LEU A 386 15.52 -0.36 -14.71
C LEU A 386 14.79 0.82 -14.11
N ARG A 387 15.01 1.14 -12.81
CA ARG A 387 14.36 2.25 -12.12
C ARG A 387 14.55 3.58 -12.86
N MET A 388 15.76 3.81 -13.40
CA MET A 388 16.03 4.99 -14.24
C MET A 388 15.27 4.98 -15.57
N THR A 389 15.06 3.83 -16.20
CA THR A 389 14.28 3.72 -17.44
C THR A 389 12.80 3.89 -17.17
N TRP A 390 12.31 3.26 -16.13
CA TRP A 390 10.93 3.38 -15.65
C TRP A 390 10.59 4.85 -15.31
N GLY A 391 11.40 5.53 -14.48
CA GLY A 391 11.11 6.91 -14.09
C GLY A 391 11.29 7.94 -15.21
N LYS A 392 12.22 7.71 -16.19
CA LYS A 392 12.38 8.60 -17.35
C LYS A 392 11.30 8.41 -18.42
N ALA A 393 10.41 7.45 -18.27
CA ALA A 393 9.26 7.26 -19.15
C ALA A 393 8.02 8.01 -18.67
N THR A 394 7.88 8.31 -17.38
CA THR A 394 6.68 8.97 -16.85
C THR A 394 6.33 10.29 -17.53
N PRO A 395 7.30 11.17 -17.92
CA PRO A 395 6.97 12.41 -18.63
C PRO A 395 6.29 12.20 -19.97
N LEU A 396 6.49 11.05 -20.61
CA LEU A 396 5.89 10.74 -21.92
C LEU A 396 4.37 10.55 -21.83
N TRP A 397 3.84 10.26 -20.63
CA TRP A 397 2.44 9.90 -20.40
C TRP A 397 1.76 10.76 -19.33
N THR A 398 2.35 11.89 -18.91
CA THR A 398 1.80 12.86 -17.98
C THR A 398 1.71 14.24 -18.63
N LYS A 399 0.85 15.12 -18.12
CA LYS A 399 0.58 16.43 -18.72
C LYS A 399 1.68 17.46 -18.43
N SER A 400 2.33 17.38 -17.27
CA SER A 400 3.33 18.38 -16.80
C SER A 400 4.53 17.73 -16.09
N LEU A 401 5.55 18.53 -15.81
CA LEU A 401 6.69 18.14 -14.97
C LEU A 401 6.25 17.73 -13.57
N GLU A 402 5.41 18.54 -12.94
CA GLU A 402 4.93 18.33 -11.58
C GLU A 402 4.13 17.04 -11.49
N GLU A 403 3.23 16.78 -12.44
CA GLU A 403 2.46 15.54 -12.51
C GLU A 403 3.38 14.33 -12.71
N SER A 404 4.39 14.43 -13.56
CA SER A 404 5.37 13.36 -13.78
C SER A 404 6.19 13.04 -12.54
N MET A 405 6.66 14.07 -11.83
CA MET A 405 7.41 13.91 -10.58
C MET A 405 6.52 13.31 -9.49
N ALA A 406 5.32 13.85 -9.32
CA ALA A 406 4.35 13.38 -8.34
C ALA A 406 3.95 11.92 -8.61
N MET A 407 3.71 11.54 -9.88
CA MET A 407 3.40 10.18 -10.29
C MET A 407 4.55 9.22 -9.98
N GLY A 408 5.76 9.54 -10.42
CA GLY A 408 6.94 8.71 -10.15
C GLY A 408 7.20 8.52 -8.65
N GLN A 409 7.00 9.58 -7.87
CA GLN A 409 7.15 9.52 -6.41
C GLN A 409 6.04 8.70 -5.76
N HIS A 410 4.78 8.91 -6.15
CA HIS A 410 3.63 8.14 -5.64
C HIS A 410 3.80 6.64 -5.85
N LEU A 411 4.10 6.21 -7.08
CA LEU A 411 4.28 4.79 -7.39
C LEU A 411 5.43 4.17 -6.60
N ASN A 412 6.50 4.92 -6.42
CA ASN A 412 7.67 4.47 -5.69
C ASN A 412 7.38 4.36 -4.18
N ASP A 413 6.78 5.38 -3.58
CA ASP A 413 6.46 5.43 -2.15
C ASP A 413 5.38 4.44 -1.74
N LYS A 414 4.41 4.20 -2.62
CA LYS A 414 3.32 3.27 -2.38
C LYS A 414 3.79 1.82 -2.44
N PHE A 415 4.56 1.46 -3.46
CA PHE A 415 4.83 0.05 -3.77
C PHE A 415 6.23 -0.44 -3.39
N ALA A 416 7.26 0.40 -3.50
CA ALA A 416 8.62 -0.04 -3.20
C ALA A 416 8.89 -0.08 -1.70
N LEU A 417 9.53 -1.15 -1.21
CA LEU A 417 9.96 -1.24 0.19
C LEU A 417 11.00 -0.17 0.57
N ASP A 418 11.73 0.36 -0.41
CA ASP A 418 12.69 1.47 -0.27
C ASP A 418 12.19 2.79 -0.88
N GLY A 419 10.89 2.92 -1.13
CA GLY A 419 10.31 4.03 -1.88
C GLY A 419 10.53 5.40 -1.26
N ARG A 420 10.44 5.48 0.05
CA ARG A 420 10.52 6.70 0.85
C ARG A 420 11.94 7.01 1.35
N ASP A 421 12.97 6.44 0.72
CA ASP A 421 14.36 6.73 1.00
C ASP A 421 14.81 8.03 0.32
N PRO A 422 15.69 8.84 0.92
CA PRO A 422 16.28 9.99 0.25
C PRO A 422 16.88 9.69 -1.13
N SER A 423 17.44 8.48 -1.32
CA SER A 423 17.96 8.04 -2.62
C SER A 423 16.85 7.85 -3.65
N SER A 424 15.66 7.46 -3.21
CA SER A 424 14.50 7.27 -4.06
C SER A 424 13.95 8.60 -4.56
N ILE A 425 13.81 9.59 -3.66
CA ILE A 425 13.35 10.94 -4.00
C ILE A 425 14.33 11.62 -4.96
N ALA A 426 15.61 11.64 -4.61
CA ALA A 426 16.64 12.19 -5.50
C ALA A 426 16.72 11.43 -6.84
N GLY A 427 16.40 10.12 -6.84
CA GLY A 427 16.31 9.29 -8.03
C GLY A 427 15.18 9.71 -8.97
N VAL A 428 13.98 10.00 -8.43
CA VAL A 428 12.86 10.56 -9.21
C VAL A 428 13.24 11.91 -9.79
N GLN A 429 13.80 12.82 -8.99
CA GLN A 429 14.28 14.11 -9.48
C GLN A 429 15.40 13.97 -10.53
N TRP A 430 16.27 12.95 -10.39
CA TRP A 430 17.29 12.65 -11.40
C TRP A 430 16.70 12.25 -12.74
N CYS A 431 15.57 11.58 -12.72
CA CYS A 431 14.84 11.28 -13.96
C CYS A 431 14.43 12.57 -14.70
N HIS A 432 14.26 13.68 -13.97
CA HIS A 432 13.84 14.99 -14.49
C HIS A 432 14.98 16.02 -14.61
N GLY A 433 16.24 15.63 -14.39
CA GLY A 433 17.42 16.46 -14.65
C GLY A 433 18.32 16.75 -13.45
N LEU A 434 17.91 16.41 -12.20
CA LEU A 434 18.78 16.57 -11.03
C LEU A 434 20.07 15.76 -11.23
N PHE A 435 21.22 16.31 -10.83
CA PHE A 435 22.55 15.68 -10.92
C PHE A 435 23.03 15.37 -12.35
N ASP A 436 22.31 15.81 -13.37
CA ASP A 436 22.64 15.58 -14.79
C ASP A 436 23.08 16.89 -15.48
N ARG A 437 23.35 16.84 -16.77
CA ARG A 437 23.64 17.95 -17.64
C ARG A 437 22.65 18.00 -18.79
N ALA A 438 22.58 19.10 -19.49
CA ALA A 438 21.84 19.21 -20.74
C ALA A 438 22.45 18.31 -21.83
N PHE A 439 21.58 17.66 -22.62
CA PHE A 439 21.90 16.78 -23.75
C PHE A 439 21.27 17.35 -25.02
N TYR A 440 22.06 17.60 -26.03
CA TYR A 440 21.63 18.16 -27.30
C TYR A 440 21.72 17.12 -28.43
N PRO A 441 20.87 17.20 -29.46
CA PRO A 441 19.78 18.16 -29.64
C PRO A 441 18.57 17.92 -28.72
N PRO A 442 17.68 18.92 -28.51
CA PRO A 442 16.44 18.76 -27.76
C PRO A 442 15.55 17.70 -28.43
N LEU A 443 14.81 16.95 -27.61
CA LEU A 443 13.84 15.94 -28.05
C LEU A 443 12.42 16.35 -27.66
N PRO A 444 11.40 15.97 -28.44
CA PRO A 444 10.00 16.22 -28.05
C PRO A 444 9.73 15.71 -26.64
N VAL A 445 8.93 16.44 -25.87
CA VAL A 445 8.54 16.22 -24.48
C VAL A 445 9.71 16.26 -23.48
N MET A 446 10.86 15.69 -23.82
CA MET A 446 12.02 15.58 -22.92
C MET A 446 12.97 16.80 -22.99
N GLY A 447 12.85 17.63 -24.01
CA GLY A 447 13.76 18.75 -24.23
C GLY A 447 15.24 18.31 -24.23
N VAL A 448 16.07 18.99 -23.46
CA VAL A 448 17.49 18.63 -23.27
C VAL A 448 17.72 17.73 -22.04
N VAL A 449 16.67 17.25 -21.37
CA VAL A 449 16.80 16.23 -20.31
C VAL A 449 17.15 14.88 -20.97
N ARG A 450 18.10 14.18 -20.39
CA ARG A 450 18.57 12.90 -20.94
C ARG A 450 17.43 11.89 -21.02
N LYS A 451 17.01 11.56 -22.23
CA LYS A 451 16.12 10.43 -22.50
C LYS A 451 16.83 9.09 -22.23
N ARG A 452 16.11 8.13 -21.73
CA ARG A 452 16.52 6.74 -21.68
C ARG A 452 15.50 5.93 -22.44
N ASP A 453 15.85 5.59 -23.69
CA ASP A 453 14.94 4.91 -24.59
C ASP A 453 14.61 3.50 -24.09
N ILE A 454 13.31 3.23 -23.93
CA ILE A 454 12.79 2.00 -23.34
C ILE A 454 13.07 0.80 -24.27
N GLU A 455 12.84 0.95 -25.58
CA GLU A 455 13.01 -0.15 -26.54
C GLU A 455 14.48 -0.51 -26.72
N THR A 456 15.36 0.49 -26.71
CA THR A 456 16.83 0.25 -26.69
C THR A 456 17.26 -0.47 -25.42
N HIS A 457 16.65 -0.18 -24.26
CA HIS A 457 16.95 -0.91 -23.03
C HIS A 457 16.41 -2.34 -23.09
N LYS A 458 15.17 -2.50 -23.56
CA LYS A 458 14.53 -3.81 -23.76
C LYS A 458 15.36 -4.74 -24.64
N SER A 459 15.92 -4.22 -25.75
CA SER A 459 16.73 -5.01 -26.67
C SER A 459 18.07 -5.53 -26.08
N ARG A 460 18.54 -4.94 -24.96
CA ARG A 460 19.78 -5.34 -24.25
C ARG A 460 19.56 -6.26 -23.07
N LEU A 461 18.30 -6.50 -22.71
CA LEU A 461 17.87 -7.29 -21.58
C LEU A 461 17.47 -8.70 -22.06
N ASP A 462 17.81 -9.74 -21.32
CA ASP A 462 17.15 -11.05 -21.48
C ASP A 462 15.72 -10.92 -20.94
N LEU A 463 14.83 -10.43 -21.83
CA LEU A 463 13.47 -10.08 -21.46
C LEU A 463 12.71 -11.30 -20.92
N THR A 464 12.89 -12.47 -21.52
CA THR A 464 12.22 -13.70 -21.10
C THR A 464 12.56 -14.09 -19.66
N LYS A 465 13.85 -14.02 -19.29
CA LYS A 465 14.25 -14.26 -17.88
C LYS A 465 13.73 -13.21 -16.94
N TYR A 466 13.76 -11.94 -17.35
CA TYR A 466 13.25 -10.85 -16.52
C TYR A 466 11.74 -10.99 -16.31
N GLU A 467 11.00 -11.26 -17.37
CA GLU A 467 9.56 -11.50 -17.32
C GLU A 467 9.21 -12.68 -16.41
N HIS A 468 9.88 -13.82 -16.57
CA HIS A 468 9.70 -14.98 -15.68
C HIS A 468 9.97 -14.64 -14.21
N HIS A 469 11.01 -13.83 -13.93
CA HIS A 469 11.31 -13.38 -12.58
C HIS A 469 10.22 -12.46 -12.02
N VAL A 470 9.71 -11.51 -12.81
CA VAL A 470 8.68 -10.54 -12.40
C VAL A 470 7.31 -11.19 -12.25
N LEU A 471 6.93 -12.06 -13.20
CA LEU A 471 5.59 -12.65 -13.22
C LEU A 471 5.45 -13.88 -12.32
N ARG A 472 6.50 -14.27 -11.57
CA ARG A 472 6.36 -15.31 -10.56
C ARG A 472 5.24 -14.99 -9.58
N LYS A 473 4.48 -16.01 -9.17
CA LYS A 473 3.46 -15.84 -8.14
C LYS A 473 4.11 -15.45 -6.80
N PRO A 474 3.51 -14.56 -6.02
CA PRO A 474 4.04 -14.21 -4.69
C PRO A 474 4.05 -15.38 -3.70
N SER A 475 3.15 -16.37 -3.88
CA SER A 475 3.09 -17.63 -3.14
C SER A 475 2.62 -18.78 -4.04
N GLU A 476 2.82 -20.02 -3.58
CA GLU A 476 2.38 -21.23 -4.31
C GLU A 476 0.85 -21.26 -4.40
N GLN A 477 0.34 -21.73 -5.54
CA GLN A 477 -1.07 -21.95 -5.82
C GLN A 477 -1.22 -23.23 -6.65
N SER A 478 -2.08 -24.15 -6.20
CA SER A 478 -2.35 -25.43 -6.87
C SER A 478 -3.66 -25.41 -7.66
N HIS A 479 -4.67 -24.71 -7.12
CA HIS A 479 -5.99 -24.54 -7.74
C HIS A 479 -6.36 -23.05 -7.77
N PRO A 480 -7.20 -22.61 -8.74
CA PRO A 480 -7.65 -21.22 -8.80
C PRO A 480 -8.37 -20.81 -7.51
N PHE A 481 -8.21 -19.57 -7.10
CA PHE A 481 -9.05 -18.99 -6.07
C PHE A 481 -10.46 -18.81 -6.61
N ILE A 482 -11.46 -19.28 -5.88
CA ILE A 482 -12.85 -19.12 -6.27
C ILE A 482 -13.46 -17.90 -5.56
N ILE A 483 -14.26 -17.14 -6.30
CA ILE A 483 -15.06 -16.04 -5.77
C ILE A 483 -16.51 -16.34 -6.08
N ILE A 484 -17.37 -16.32 -5.07
CA ILE A 484 -18.81 -16.49 -5.25
C ILE A 484 -19.48 -15.12 -5.28
N GLY A 485 -19.99 -14.75 -6.44
CA GLY A 485 -20.66 -13.49 -6.73
C GLY A 485 -19.80 -12.53 -7.56
N ALA A 486 -20.35 -12.06 -8.69
CA ALA A 486 -19.71 -11.14 -9.63
C ALA A 486 -20.23 -9.69 -9.50
N GLY A 487 -20.58 -9.24 -8.29
CA GLY A 487 -20.88 -7.85 -7.99
C GLY A 487 -19.59 -7.05 -7.74
N TYR A 488 -19.70 -5.76 -7.32
CA TYR A 488 -18.55 -4.87 -7.08
C TYR A 488 -17.47 -5.50 -6.19
N SER A 489 -17.88 -6.13 -5.09
CA SER A 489 -16.95 -6.75 -4.16
C SER A 489 -16.20 -7.92 -4.77
N GLY A 490 -16.92 -8.83 -5.44
CA GLY A 490 -16.32 -10.02 -6.08
C GLY A 490 -15.45 -9.67 -7.28
N ALA A 491 -15.89 -8.75 -8.13
CA ALA A 491 -15.12 -8.29 -9.28
C ALA A 491 -13.81 -7.61 -8.86
N TYR A 492 -13.87 -6.73 -7.84
CA TYR A 492 -12.67 -6.07 -7.34
C TYR A 492 -11.70 -7.05 -6.66
N ALA A 493 -12.22 -8.01 -5.89
CA ALA A 493 -11.39 -9.06 -5.30
C ALA A 493 -10.69 -9.90 -6.37
N ALA A 494 -11.41 -10.27 -7.43
CA ALA A 494 -10.86 -11.00 -8.58
C ALA A 494 -9.76 -10.20 -9.30
N TYR A 495 -10.02 -8.93 -9.57
CA TYR A 495 -9.07 -8.00 -10.17
C TYR A 495 -7.79 -7.88 -9.35
N LEU A 496 -7.91 -7.71 -8.03
CA LEU A 496 -6.78 -7.57 -7.13
C LEU A 496 -5.95 -8.86 -7.09
N LEU A 497 -6.57 -10.02 -6.94
CA LEU A 497 -5.87 -11.31 -6.96
C LEU A 497 -5.15 -11.56 -8.29
N LYS A 498 -5.81 -11.30 -9.42
CA LYS A 498 -5.20 -11.43 -10.74
C LYS A 498 -4.02 -10.48 -10.94
N SER A 499 -4.12 -9.25 -10.47
CA SER A 499 -3.02 -8.28 -10.55
C SER A 499 -1.78 -8.78 -9.81
N TYR A 500 -1.96 -9.50 -8.70
CA TYR A 500 -0.88 -10.19 -8.00
C TYR A 500 -0.39 -11.48 -8.69
N GLY A 501 -1.05 -11.90 -9.78
CA GLY A 501 -0.64 -13.04 -10.59
C GLY A 501 -1.25 -14.38 -10.21
N TYR A 502 -2.29 -14.38 -9.40
CA TYR A 502 -3.02 -15.59 -9.04
C TYR A 502 -4.06 -15.95 -10.10
N ASP A 503 -4.32 -17.25 -10.24
CA ASP A 503 -5.42 -17.75 -11.04
C ASP A 503 -6.72 -17.61 -10.25
N VAL A 504 -7.74 -17.08 -10.89
CA VAL A 504 -9.03 -16.75 -10.26
C VAL A 504 -10.17 -17.23 -11.13
N LEU A 505 -11.18 -17.82 -10.49
CA LEU A 505 -12.45 -18.21 -11.09
C LEU A 505 -13.58 -17.52 -10.32
N VAL A 506 -14.49 -16.87 -11.04
CA VAL A 506 -15.68 -16.24 -10.44
C VAL A 506 -16.91 -17.06 -10.81
N LEU A 507 -17.70 -17.46 -9.80
CA LEU A 507 -18.98 -18.14 -9.99
C LEU A 507 -20.12 -17.18 -9.65
N ASP A 508 -21.07 -16.99 -10.55
CA ASP A 508 -22.25 -16.13 -10.32
C ASP A 508 -23.55 -16.83 -10.74
N LYS A 509 -24.58 -16.71 -9.91
CA LYS A 509 -25.91 -17.25 -10.20
C LYS A 509 -26.70 -16.45 -11.23
N GLY A 510 -26.28 -15.20 -11.49
CA GLY A 510 -26.91 -14.34 -12.48
C GLY A 510 -26.53 -14.75 -13.90
N THR A 511 -27.30 -14.27 -14.87
CA THR A 511 -27.02 -14.48 -16.30
C THR A 511 -25.85 -13.62 -16.80
N ILE A 512 -25.55 -12.55 -16.08
CA ILE A 512 -24.45 -11.61 -16.36
C ILE A 512 -23.83 -11.13 -15.05
N PRO A 513 -22.54 -10.74 -15.05
CA PRO A 513 -21.91 -10.06 -13.91
C PRO A 513 -22.62 -8.73 -13.58
N GLY A 514 -22.46 -8.25 -12.35
CA GLY A 514 -22.96 -6.94 -11.93
C GLY A 514 -23.71 -6.97 -10.59
N GLY A 515 -24.30 -8.09 -10.20
CA GLY A 515 -25.07 -8.20 -8.96
C GLY A 515 -26.18 -7.13 -8.89
N ARG A 516 -26.20 -6.35 -7.80
CA ARG A 516 -27.16 -5.23 -7.62
C ARG A 516 -26.93 -4.02 -8.53
N SER A 517 -25.81 -3.96 -9.23
CA SER A 517 -25.52 -2.92 -10.23
C SER A 517 -25.60 -3.45 -11.66
N SER A 518 -26.06 -4.70 -11.84
CA SER A 518 -26.17 -5.30 -13.18
C SER A 518 -27.12 -4.53 -14.10
N THR A 519 -26.73 -4.50 -15.36
CA THR A 519 -27.49 -3.88 -16.43
C THR A 519 -28.23 -4.98 -17.20
N LYS A 520 -29.55 -4.81 -17.41
CA LYS A 520 -30.34 -5.73 -18.28
C LYS A 520 -30.43 -5.18 -19.68
N THR A 521 -30.08 -6.00 -20.66
CA THR A 521 -30.33 -5.74 -22.08
C THR A 521 -31.55 -6.52 -22.51
N ARG A 522 -32.50 -5.82 -23.13
CA ARG A 522 -33.68 -6.37 -23.73
C ARG A 522 -33.90 -5.78 -25.14
N PRO A 523 -34.80 -6.33 -25.98
CA PRO A 523 -35.05 -5.73 -27.29
C PRO A 523 -35.41 -4.25 -27.21
N GLU A 524 -36.05 -3.81 -26.13
CA GLU A 524 -36.54 -2.45 -25.93
C GLU A 524 -35.43 -1.50 -25.37
N GLY A 525 -34.28 -2.00 -24.95
CA GLY A 525 -33.19 -1.14 -24.42
C GLY A 525 -32.32 -1.76 -23.33
N ILE A 526 -31.44 -0.91 -22.77
CA ILE A 526 -30.50 -1.25 -21.68
C ILE A 526 -30.90 -0.45 -20.43
N TYR A 527 -31.01 -1.11 -19.26
CA TYR A 527 -31.41 -0.45 -18.03
C TYR A 527 -30.78 -1.04 -16.77
N ASN A 528 -30.36 -0.15 -15.88
CA ASN A 528 -29.91 -0.46 -14.54
C ASN A 528 -31.12 -0.66 -13.62
N HIS A 529 -31.47 -1.89 -13.33
CA HIS A 529 -32.61 -2.22 -12.47
C HIS A 529 -32.24 -2.33 -10.97
N GLY A 530 -30.97 -2.19 -10.63
CA GLY A 530 -30.46 -2.23 -9.26
C GLY A 530 -30.11 -0.85 -8.70
N ASN A 531 -28.99 -0.73 -8.01
CA ASN A 531 -28.62 0.48 -7.27
C ASN A 531 -28.35 1.71 -8.17
N GLY A 532 -27.94 1.52 -9.43
CA GLY A 532 -27.66 2.62 -10.37
C GLY A 532 -26.52 3.56 -9.94
N GLN A 533 -25.80 3.26 -8.83
CA GLN A 533 -24.65 4.05 -8.39
C GLN A 533 -23.40 3.61 -9.13
N ILE A 534 -22.51 4.58 -9.40
CA ILE A 534 -21.22 4.39 -10.07
C ILE A 534 -20.12 4.52 -9.03
N TRP A 535 -19.11 3.67 -9.10
CA TRP A 535 -17.92 3.76 -8.26
C TRP A 535 -17.13 5.02 -8.60
N ASN A 536 -16.90 5.86 -7.57
CA ASN A 536 -15.98 6.99 -7.60
C ASN A 536 -16.24 8.04 -8.69
N THR A 537 -17.35 8.79 -8.54
CA THR A 537 -17.75 9.88 -9.46
C THR A 537 -16.71 11.01 -9.59
N GLU A 538 -15.84 11.23 -8.61
CA GLU A 538 -14.78 12.24 -8.68
C GLU A 538 -13.69 11.91 -9.74
N ARG A 539 -13.47 10.64 -10.06
CA ARG A 539 -12.53 10.22 -11.12
C ARG A 539 -13.11 10.30 -12.53
N LEU A 540 -14.42 10.48 -12.66
CA LEU A 540 -15.15 10.57 -13.94
C LEU A 540 -15.35 12.01 -14.41
N SER A 541 -14.76 13.01 -13.73
CA SER A 541 -15.09 14.44 -13.91
C SER A 541 -14.68 15.06 -15.26
N GLU A 542 -14.07 14.34 -16.19
CA GLU A 542 -13.67 14.89 -17.50
C GLU A 542 -14.36 14.29 -18.72
N SER A 543 -15.25 13.31 -18.57
CA SER A 543 -16.08 12.83 -19.68
C SER A 543 -17.56 12.74 -19.25
N THR A 544 -18.37 13.58 -19.81
CA THR A 544 -19.83 13.69 -19.60
C THR A 544 -20.65 12.55 -20.21
N THR A 545 -20.10 11.37 -20.41
CA THR A 545 -20.84 10.20 -20.82
C THR A 545 -21.25 9.41 -19.59
N GLU A 546 -22.54 9.32 -19.32
CA GLU A 546 -23.12 8.45 -18.30
C GLU A 546 -22.68 7.01 -18.59
N HIS A 547 -21.84 6.46 -17.70
CA HIS A 547 -21.39 5.08 -17.80
C HIS A 547 -22.40 4.15 -17.13
N ASN A 548 -22.58 2.96 -17.68
CA ASN A 548 -23.38 1.92 -17.06
C ASN A 548 -22.80 1.57 -15.68
N ALA A 549 -23.66 1.37 -14.68
CA ALA A 549 -23.22 1.09 -13.31
C ALA A 549 -22.36 -0.20 -13.18
N ASP A 550 -22.43 -1.11 -14.14
CA ASP A 550 -21.65 -2.35 -14.21
C ASP A 550 -20.40 -2.25 -15.08
N GLN A 551 -20.19 -1.15 -15.80
CA GLN A 551 -19.04 -1.00 -16.70
C GLN A 551 -17.70 -1.18 -15.95
N GLN A 552 -17.56 -0.63 -14.75
CA GLN A 552 -16.38 -0.82 -13.92
C GLN A 552 -16.19 -2.28 -13.50
N ILE A 553 -17.29 -3.00 -13.23
CA ILE A 553 -17.26 -4.43 -12.92
C ILE A 553 -16.72 -5.22 -14.11
N HIS A 554 -17.20 -4.94 -15.32
CA HIS A 554 -16.71 -5.60 -16.53
C HIS A 554 -15.25 -5.30 -16.81
N GLN A 555 -14.78 -4.07 -16.57
CA GLN A 555 -13.36 -3.72 -16.68
C GLN A 555 -12.49 -4.53 -15.68
N TRP A 556 -12.92 -4.66 -14.42
CA TRP A 556 -12.17 -5.45 -13.43
C TRP A 556 -12.17 -6.96 -13.75
N LEU A 557 -13.23 -7.46 -14.38
CA LEU A 557 -13.34 -8.87 -14.78
C LEU A 557 -12.69 -9.18 -16.13
N GLU A 558 -12.14 -8.19 -16.83
CA GLU A 558 -11.50 -8.42 -18.13
C GLU A 558 -10.38 -9.45 -18.04
N GLY A 559 -10.49 -10.50 -18.85
CA GLY A 559 -9.55 -11.63 -18.88
C GLY A 559 -9.56 -12.50 -17.62
N ILE A 560 -10.56 -12.43 -16.74
CA ILE A 560 -10.83 -13.34 -15.64
C ILE A 560 -11.94 -14.30 -16.08
N GLU A 561 -11.80 -15.58 -15.74
CA GLU A 561 -12.85 -16.58 -16.01
C GLU A 561 -14.04 -16.34 -15.09
N VAL A 562 -15.22 -16.10 -15.69
CA VAL A 562 -16.48 -15.90 -14.98
C VAL A 562 -17.51 -16.90 -15.51
N VAL A 563 -18.01 -17.77 -14.63
CA VAL A 563 -19.06 -18.75 -14.96
C VAL A 563 -20.38 -18.25 -14.36
N CYS A 564 -21.22 -17.69 -15.23
CA CYS A 564 -22.56 -17.25 -14.90
C CYS A 564 -23.57 -18.42 -14.87
N GLU A 565 -24.81 -18.15 -14.42
CA GLU A 565 -25.88 -19.14 -14.28
C GLU A 565 -25.47 -20.36 -13.41
N THR A 566 -24.55 -20.11 -12.48
CA THR A 566 -23.98 -21.13 -11.61
C THR A 566 -24.37 -20.86 -10.16
N LYS A 567 -25.37 -21.56 -9.66
CA LYS A 567 -25.82 -21.42 -8.29
C LYS A 567 -25.07 -22.41 -7.40
N VAL A 568 -24.15 -21.90 -6.58
CA VAL A 568 -23.49 -22.70 -5.56
C VAL A 568 -24.52 -23.16 -4.54
N THR A 569 -24.46 -24.44 -4.17
CA THR A 569 -25.39 -25.10 -3.24
C THR A 569 -24.68 -25.62 -1.99
N ARG A 570 -23.37 -25.90 -2.06
CA ARG A 570 -22.62 -26.45 -0.95
C ARG A 570 -21.15 -26.09 -1.01
N ILE A 571 -20.55 -25.83 0.16
CA ILE A 571 -19.12 -25.63 0.33
C ILE A 571 -18.62 -26.62 1.39
N SER A 572 -17.48 -27.25 1.15
CA SER A 572 -16.86 -28.18 2.09
C SER A 572 -15.33 -28.13 2.02
N HIS A 573 -14.67 -28.47 3.13
CA HIS A 573 -13.22 -28.61 3.20
C HIS A 573 -12.80 -30.06 3.04
N GLN A 574 -11.92 -30.37 2.10
CA GLN A 574 -11.36 -31.70 1.89
C GLN A 574 -9.90 -31.55 1.41
N ASP A 575 -9.01 -32.40 1.91
CA ASP A 575 -7.61 -32.52 1.42
C ASP A 575 -6.85 -31.17 1.29
N GLN A 576 -7.01 -30.26 2.26
CA GLN A 576 -6.44 -28.90 2.27
C GLN A 576 -6.96 -27.98 1.15
N CYS A 577 -8.03 -28.32 0.48
CA CYS A 577 -8.72 -27.52 -0.53
C CYS A 577 -10.15 -27.21 -0.08
N VAL A 578 -10.73 -26.19 -0.69
CA VAL A 578 -12.15 -25.87 -0.61
C VAL A 578 -12.84 -26.47 -1.83
N HIS A 579 -13.89 -27.27 -1.59
CA HIS A 579 -14.74 -27.81 -2.65
C HIS A 579 -16.04 -27.02 -2.69
N VAL A 580 -16.39 -26.53 -3.87
CA VAL A 580 -17.59 -25.75 -4.13
C VAL A 580 -18.47 -26.55 -5.09
N GLU A 581 -19.69 -26.90 -4.67
CA GLU A 581 -20.65 -27.66 -5.47
C GLU A 581 -21.77 -26.74 -5.94
N ASP A 582 -22.12 -26.85 -7.23
CA ASP A 582 -23.23 -26.11 -7.84
C ASP A 582 -24.53 -26.92 -7.90
N ASP A 583 -25.61 -26.30 -8.38
CA ASP A 583 -26.92 -26.94 -8.51
C ASP A 583 -27.01 -27.98 -9.65
N ASN A 584 -25.99 -28.08 -10.50
CA ASN A 584 -25.85 -29.10 -11.53
C ASN A 584 -25.01 -30.30 -11.04
N GLY A 585 -24.49 -30.25 -9.80
CA GLY A 585 -23.62 -31.27 -9.22
C GLY A 585 -22.15 -31.15 -9.67
N THR A 586 -21.74 -30.07 -10.31
CA THR A 586 -20.36 -29.80 -10.66
C THR A 586 -19.59 -29.46 -9.38
N VAL A 587 -18.40 -30.06 -9.19
CA VAL A 587 -17.53 -29.78 -8.03
C VAL A 587 -16.29 -29.06 -8.50
N TRP A 588 -16.13 -27.84 -8.02
CA TRP A 588 -14.96 -26.98 -8.26
C TRP A 588 -13.98 -27.10 -7.09
N LYS A 589 -12.68 -27.20 -7.39
CA LYS A 589 -11.60 -27.19 -6.37
C LYS A 589 -10.92 -25.85 -6.32
N SER A 590 -10.65 -25.38 -5.10
CA SER A 590 -9.99 -24.10 -4.85
C SER A 590 -9.00 -24.21 -3.69
N ASP A 591 -7.88 -23.50 -3.79
CA ASP A 591 -6.96 -23.34 -2.66
C ASP A 591 -7.54 -22.43 -1.57
N ALA A 592 -8.41 -21.50 -1.95
CA ALA A 592 -9.15 -20.65 -1.02
C ALA A 592 -10.32 -19.93 -1.71
N LEU A 593 -11.28 -19.44 -0.92
CA LEU A 593 -12.58 -18.95 -1.35
C LEU A 593 -12.85 -17.54 -0.80
N ILE A 594 -13.43 -16.66 -1.62
CA ILE A 594 -14.06 -15.41 -1.16
C ILE A 594 -15.55 -15.46 -1.43
N MET A 595 -16.35 -15.33 -0.37
CA MET A 595 -17.81 -15.28 -0.46
C MET A 595 -18.28 -13.83 -0.45
N THR A 596 -19.02 -13.43 -1.50
CA THR A 596 -19.56 -12.06 -1.63
C THR A 596 -21.08 -12.01 -1.72
N CYS A 597 -21.75 -13.13 -1.47
CA CYS A 597 -23.21 -13.19 -1.40
C CYS A 597 -23.73 -12.59 -0.07
N PRO A 598 -25.03 -12.23 -0.01
CA PRO A 598 -25.66 -11.76 1.23
C PRO A 598 -25.47 -12.73 2.40
N ILE A 599 -25.38 -12.18 3.62
CA ILE A 599 -25.05 -12.94 4.83
C ILE A 599 -25.94 -14.18 5.05
N PRO A 600 -27.30 -14.11 4.90
CA PRO A 600 -28.13 -15.32 5.03
C PRO A 600 -27.79 -16.38 3.98
N GLN A 601 -27.40 -16.00 2.77
CA GLN A 601 -26.98 -16.95 1.73
C GLN A 601 -25.61 -17.58 2.05
N CYS A 602 -24.69 -16.83 2.67
CA CYS A 602 -23.45 -17.41 3.20
C CYS A 602 -23.76 -18.50 4.24
N TYR A 603 -24.70 -18.23 5.13
CA TYR A 603 -25.12 -19.19 6.17
C TYR A 603 -25.69 -20.48 5.56
N GLU A 604 -26.53 -20.38 4.54
CA GLU A 604 -27.09 -21.55 3.86
C GLU A 604 -26.01 -22.49 3.27
N LEU A 605 -24.87 -21.95 2.85
CA LEU A 605 -23.80 -22.70 2.18
C LEU A 605 -22.84 -23.42 3.15
N ILE A 606 -22.61 -22.87 4.36
CA ILE A 606 -21.64 -23.37 5.35
C ILE A 606 -22.12 -23.19 6.79
N SER A 607 -23.38 -23.45 7.08
CA SER A 607 -24.04 -23.18 8.36
C SER A 607 -23.35 -23.80 9.59
N SER A 608 -22.66 -24.94 9.45
CA SER A 608 -21.96 -25.58 10.54
C SER A 608 -20.84 -24.77 11.18
N ASP A 609 -20.31 -23.80 10.47
CA ASP A 609 -19.13 -23.02 10.86
C ASP A 609 -19.44 -21.54 11.12
N LEU A 610 -20.73 -21.14 10.99
CA LEU A 610 -21.18 -19.75 11.09
C LEU A 610 -22.12 -19.52 12.28
N PRO A 611 -22.17 -18.30 12.85
CA PRO A 611 -23.11 -17.94 13.89
C PRO A 611 -24.56 -18.06 13.40
N ASP A 612 -25.44 -18.64 14.21
CA ASP A 612 -26.87 -18.83 13.86
C ASP A 612 -27.59 -17.51 13.52
N GLU A 613 -27.15 -16.40 14.09
CA GLU A 613 -27.70 -15.07 13.80
C GLU A 613 -27.51 -14.62 12.33
N TRP A 614 -26.59 -15.26 11.59
CA TRP A 614 -26.40 -14.97 10.18
C TRP A 614 -27.57 -15.46 9.33
N ALA A 615 -28.28 -16.51 9.74
CA ALA A 615 -29.46 -17.03 9.05
C ALA A 615 -30.56 -15.96 8.88
N SER A 616 -30.69 -15.07 9.88
CA SER A 616 -31.69 -14.01 9.94
C SER A 616 -31.07 -12.59 9.93
N HIS A 617 -29.85 -12.45 9.37
CA HIS A 617 -29.18 -11.16 9.33
C HIS A 617 -30.05 -10.11 8.63
N PRO A 618 -30.27 -8.91 9.23
CA PRO A 618 -31.28 -7.98 8.76
C PRO A 618 -30.83 -7.22 7.50
N TYR A 619 -31.68 -7.21 6.50
CA TYR A 619 -31.59 -6.43 5.27
C TYR A 619 -32.86 -5.62 5.06
N ASP A 620 -32.72 -4.47 4.39
CA ASP A 620 -33.84 -3.83 3.72
C ASP A 620 -34.17 -4.60 2.46
N SER A 621 -35.47 -4.68 2.12
CA SER A 621 -35.90 -5.15 0.81
C SER A 621 -36.22 -3.98 -0.12
N SER A 622 -36.25 -4.22 -1.43
CA SER A 622 -36.68 -3.22 -2.42
C SER A 622 -37.33 -3.90 -3.62
N TRP A 623 -38.46 -3.35 -4.05
CA TRP A 623 -39.01 -3.63 -5.36
C TRP A 623 -38.56 -2.55 -6.36
N THR A 624 -38.09 -2.98 -7.51
CA THR A 624 -37.76 -2.10 -8.64
C THR A 624 -38.69 -2.43 -9.81
N LEU A 625 -39.40 -1.44 -10.33
CA LEU A 625 -40.21 -1.60 -11.49
C LEU A 625 -39.57 -0.90 -12.70
N ILE A 626 -39.46 -1.62 -13.80
CA ILE A 626 -38.94 -1.13 -15.05
C ILE A 626 -40.15 -0.98 -15.96
N LEU A 627 -40.45 0.25 -16.38
CA LEU A 627 -41.52 0.60 -17.24
C LEU A 627 -40.94 0.95 -18.62
N THR A 628 -41.40 0.29 -19.67
CA THR A 628 -40.96 0.53 -21.03
C THR A 628 -42.17 0.86 -21.94
N HIS A 629 -42.01 1.83 -22.82
CA HIS A 629 -43.05 2.28 -23.71
C HIS A 629 -42.50 2.65 -25.10
N THR A 630 -43.33 2.73 -26.11
CA THR A 630 -42.93 3.21 -27.43
C THR A 630 -42.80 4.74 -27.53
N ASN A 631 -43.46 5.46 -26.64
CA ASN A 631 -43.45 6.93 -26.58
C ASN A 631 -42.61 7.41 -25.37
N PRO A 632 -41.99 8.60 -25.44
CA PRO A 632 -41.30 9.21 -24.33
C PRO A 632 -42.20 9.35 -23.09
N ALA A 633 -41.60 9.18 -21.92
CA ALA A 633 -42.31 9.36 -20.65
C ALA A 633 -42.64 10.84 -20.41
N PRO A 634 -43.85 11.14 -19.91
CA PRO A 634 -44.22 12.50 -19.51
C PRO A 634 -43.28 13.08 -18.46
N SER A 635 -42.95 14.36 -18.58
CA SER A 635 -42.08 15.03 -17.58
C SER A 635 -42.72 15.06 -16.20
N SER A 636 -44.05 15.12 -16.14
CA SER A 636 -44.83 15.04 -14.89
C SER A 636 -44.61 13.74 -14.12
N LEU A 637 -44.35 12.63 -14.80
CA LEU A 637 -44.11 11.34 -14.19
C LEU A 637 -42.70 11.27 -13.52
N LEU A 638 -41.72 11.97 -14.08
CA LEU A 638 -40.37 12.02 -13.52
C LEU A 638 -40.26 12.92 -12.26
N LEU A 639 -41.17 13.88 -12.17
CA LEU A 639 -41.26 14.81 -11.04
C LEU A 639 -42.29 14.35 -9.99
N PHE A 640 -42.85 13.17 -10.16
CA PHE A 640 -43.85 12.62 -9.26
C PHE A 640 -43.21 12.16 -7.97
N GLU A 641 -43.67 12.69 -6.84
CA GLU A 641 -43.28 12.31 -5.52
C GLU A 641 -44.41 11.57 -4.81
N HIS A 642 -44.14 10.42 -4.23
CA HIS A 642 -45.09 9.61 -3.47
C HIS A 642 -44.41 8.85 -2.36
N ASP A 643 -45.08 8.67 -1.21
CA ASP A 643 -44.52 8.03 0.00
C ASP A 643 -44.06 6.59 -0.21
N SER A 644 -44.57 5.88 -1.21
CA SER A 644 -44.15 4.51 -1.56
C SER A 644 -42.96 4.46 -2.52
N ILE A 645 -42.56 5.59 -3.12
CA ILE A 645 -41.50 5.65 -4.13
C ILE A 645 -40.25 6.31 -3.52
N GLU A 646 -39.14 5.59 -3.50
CA GLU A 646 -37.86 6.14 -3.05
C GLU A 646 -37.20 6.96 -4.16
N LYS A 647 -37.26 6.48 -5.41
CA LYS A 647 -36.58 7.13 -6.54
C LYS A 647 -37.22 6.79 -7.89
N ILE A 648 -37.29 7.81 -8.75
CA ILE A 648 -37.65 7.66 -10.15
C ILE A 648 -36.44 8.03 -11.00
N ARG A 649 -36.11 7.20 -12.01
CA ARG A 649 -34.96 7.40 -12.92
C ARG A 649 -35.38 7.18 -14.35
N ARG A 650 -34.77 7.92 -15.30
CA ARG A 650 -34.80 7.56 -16.73
C ARG A 650 -33.79 6.47 -17.06
N GLY A 651 -33.93 5.80 -18.21
CA GLY A 651 -32.89 4.95 -18.78
C GLY A 651 -31.58 5.73 -19.05
N ILE A 652 -30.46 5.03 -19.20
CA ILE A 652 -29.09 5.57 -19.14
C ILE A 652 -28.71 6.40 -20.39
N ASN A 653 -29.35 6.24 -21.52
CA ASN A 653 -29.04 6.96 -22.77
C ASN A 653 -30.17 7.91 -23.19
N ASP A 654 -29.82 9.04 -23.76
CA ASP A 654 -30.78 10.05 -24.29
C ASP A 654 -31.81 9.44 -25.31
N ASP A 655 -31.43 8.36 -26.01
CA ASP A 655 -32.31 7.61 -26.92
C ASP A 655 -33.37 6.78 -26.19
N TYR A 656 -33.30 6.63 -24.85
CA TYR A 656 -34.24 5.84 -24.04
C TYR A 656 -35.17 6.70 -23.18
N SER A 657 -35.60 7.84 -23.68
CA SER A 657 -36.61 8.70 -23.02
C SER A 657 -37.92 8.00 -22.70
N ASN A 658 -38.15 6.82 -23.29
CA ASN A 658 -39.29 5.94 -23.14
C ASN A 658 -39.15 4.86 -22.04
N HIS A 659 -38.08 4.94 -21.19
CA HIS A 659 -37.88 3.99 -20.09
C HIS A 659 -37.88 4.72 -18.76
N ILE A 660 -38.60 4.20 -17.78
CA ILE A 660 -38.58 4.67 -16.39
C ILE A 660 -38.29 3.50 -15.46
N ILE A 661 -37.48 3.78 -14.45
CA ILE A 661 -37.17 2.86 -13.37
C ILE A 661 -37.73 3.47 -12.09
N LEU A 662 -38.68 2.79 -11.47
CA LEU A 662 -39.24 3.12 -10.16
C LEU A 662 -38.60 2.24 -9.10
N GLN A 663 -37.99 2.84 -8.08
CA GLN A 663 -37.53 2.13 -6.91
C GLN A 663 -38.49 2.42 -5.75
N MET A 664 -39.06 1.38 -5.20
CA MET A 664 -40.00 1.50 -4.08
C MET A 664 -39.26 1.63 -2.77
N THR A 665 -39.88 2.36 -1.81
CA THR A 665 -39.33 2.48 -0.46
C THR A 665 -39.23 1.14 0.25
N THR A 666 -38.31 1.04 1.23
CA THR A 666 -38.16 -0.16 2.06
C THR A 666 -39.46 -0.52 2.75
N PHE A 667 -40.17 0.45 3.35
CA PHE A 667 -41.43 0.21 4.06
C PHE A 667 -42.48 -0.44 3.16
N TRP A 668 -42.66 0.09 1.96
CA TRP A 668 -43.59 -0.48 0.99
C TRP A 668 -43.14 -1.86 0.53
N SER A 669 -41.84 -2.02 0.24
CA SER A 669 -41.26 -3.26 -0.25
C SER A 669 -41.34 -4.41 0.78
N ASP A 670 -41.05 -4.13 2.06
CA ASP A 670 -41.17 -5.12 3.14
C ASP A 670 -42.58 -5.61 3.32
N LYS A 671 -43.57 -4.69 3.23
CA LYS A 671 -44.99 -5.01 3.34
C LYS A 671 -45.48 -6.00 2.27
N TYR A 672 -44.96 -5.89 1.06
CA TYR A 672 -45.39 -6.65 -0.10
C TYR A 672 -44.28 -7.60 -0.63
N LEU A 673 -43.33 -7.98 0.21
CA LEU A 673 -42.15 -8.73 -0.19
C LEU A 673 -42.47 -10.11 -0.77
N GLU A 674 -43.50 -10.78 -0.27
CA GLU A 674 -43.86 -12.14 -0.68
C GLU A 674 -44.87 -12.19 -1.82
N GLU A 675 -45.40 -11.03 -2.26
CA GLU A 675 -46.30 -10.98 -3.44
C GLU A 675 -45.55 -11.38 -4.73
N SER A 676 -46.32 -11.91 -5.68
CA SER A 676 -45.80 -12.22 -7.01
C SER A 676 -45.50 -10.94 -7.81
N ARG A 677 -44.78 -11.07 -8.92
CA ARG A 677 -44.49 -9.94 -9.80
C ARG A 677 -45.74 -9.35 -10.44
N GLU A 678 -46.69 -10.20 -10.75
CA GLU A 678 -48.00 -9.86 -11.33
C GLU A 678 -48.87 -9.09 -10.32
N GLU A 679 -48.90 -9.51 -9.08
CA GLU A 679 -49.59 -8.81 -7.96
C GLU A 679 -49.00 -7.43 -7.73
N ILE A 680 -47.64 -7.32 -7.67
CA ILE A 680 -46.96 -6.04 -7.53
C ILE A 680 -47.25 -5.11 -8.68
N THR A 681 -47.25 -5.59 -9.93
CA THR A 681 -47.57 -4.78 -11.08
C THR A 681 -49.00 -4.25 -11.03
N ALA A 682 -49.96 -5.12 -10.69
CA ALA A 682 -51.36 -4.74 -10.53
C ALA A 682 -51.59 -3.71 -9.40
N ARG A 683 -50.85 -3.86 -8.29
CA ARG A 683 -50.88 -2.96 -7.14
C ARG A 683 -50.39 -1.56 -7.51
N VAL A 684 -49.20 -1.48 -8.15
CA VAL A 684 -48.62 -0.20 -8.58
C VAL A 684 -49.53 0.51 -9.59
N LEU A 685 -50.13 -0.20 -10.52
CA LEU A 685 -51.12 0.38 -11.46
C LEU A 685 -52.34 0.93 -10.71
N LYS A 686 -52.82 0.21 -9.68
CA LYS A 686 -53.98 0.67 -8.88
C LYS A 686 -53.64 1.91 -8.05
N GLU A 687 -52.47 1.96 -7.44
CA GLU A 687 -52.01 3.13 -6.68
C GLU A 687 -51.80 4.34 -7.61
N ALA A 688 -51.20 4.12 -8.79
CA ALA A 688 -50.99 5.14 -9.81
C ALA A 688 -52.33 5.77 -10.32
N GLN A 689 -53.42 4.97 -10.45
CA GLN A 689 -54.72 5.43 -10.86
C GLN A 689 -55.34 6.47 -9.91
N ALA A 690 -54.98 6.46 -8.64
CA ALA A 690 -55.53 7.36 -7.63
C ALA A 690 -54.87 8.73 -7.64
N GLU A 691 -53.62 8.86 -8.13
CA GLU A 691 -52.79 10.04 -7.87
C GLU A 691 -52.13 10.69 -9.09
N LEU A 692 -52.06 9.97 -10.24
CA LEU A 692 -51.42 10.51 -11.43
C LEU A 692 -52.40 11.33 -12.29
N ASN A 693 -51.85 12.32 -12.99
CA ASN A 693 -52.62 13.04 -14.02
C ASN A 693 -52.95 12.11 -15.22
N SER A 694 -53.92 12.52 -16.05
CA SER A 694 -54.42 11.70 -17.15
C SER A 694 -53.34 11.28 -18.14
N GLU A 695 -52.38 12.15 -18.46
CA GLU A 695 -51.29 11.86 -19.42
C GLU A 695 -50.32 10.79 -18.86
N SER A 696 -49.87 10.94 -17.59
CA SER A 696 -49.00 9.96 -16.93
C SER A 696 -49.70 8.63 -16.70
N LEU A 697 -51.00 8.65 -16.38
CA LEU A 697 -51.80 7.46 -16.18
C LEU A 697 -51.98 6.67 -17.48
N GLU A 698 -52.29 7.35 -18.61
CA GLU A 698 -52.40 6.73 -19.92
C GLU A 698 -51.05 6.07 -20.31
N TRP A 699 -49.95 6.78 -20.11
CA TRP A 699 -48.62 6.25 -20.39
C TRP A 699 -48.30 5.00 -19.58
N ILE A 700 -48.49 5.00 -18.24
CA ILE A 700 -48.24 3.85 -17.38
C ILE A 700 -49.15 2.68 -17.68
N SER A 701 -50.44 2.93 -17.99
CA SER A 701 -51.40 1.87 -18.24
C SER A 701 -51.14 1.09 -19.53
N THR A 702 -50.41 1.71 -20.47
CA THR A 702 -49.99 1.10 -21.73
C THR A 702 -48.51 0.68 -21.75
N ALA A 703 -47.77 1.02 -20.73
CA ALA A 703 -46.37 0.60 -20.59
C ALA A 703 -46.22 -0.91 -20.27
N ASN A 704 -45.15 -1.50 -20.78
CA ASN A 704 -44.77 -2.83 -20.35
C ASN A 704 -44.03 -2.70 -19.01
N ILE A 705 -44.58 -3.31 -17.95
CA ILE A 705 -44.05 -3.22 -16.59
C ILE A 705 -43.38 -4.54 -16.20
N HIS A 706 -42.13 -4.44 -15.78
CA HIS A 706 -41.39 -5.58 -15.26
C HIS A 706 -40.94 -5.32 -13.81
N ALA A 707 -41.51 -6.07 -12.87
CA ALA A 707 -41.15 -5.98 -11.46
C ALA A 707 -39.96 -6.90 -11.11
N HIS A 708 -38.97 -6.38 -10.37
CA HIS A 708 -37.83 -7.11 -9.84
C HIS A 708 -37.74 -6.98 -8.34
N ARG A 709 -37.62 -8.12 -7.65
CA ARG A 709 -37.56 -8.20 -6.19
C ARG A 709 -36.13 -8.31 -5.70
N TRP A 710 -35.70 -7.36 -4.89
CA TRP A 710 -34.44 -7.39 -4.15
C TRP A 710 -34.72 -7.74 -2.69
N ARG A 711 -34.64 -9.01 -2.32
CA ARG A 711 -34.85 -9.47 -0.95
C ARG A 711 -33.75 -8.99 0.01
N PHE A 712 -32.54 -8.86 -0.49
CA PHE A 712 -31.35 -8.40 0.24
C PHE A 712 -30.80 -7.13 -0.44
N ALA A 713 -31.59 -6.05 -0.42
CA ALA A 713 -31.24 -4.81 -1.12
C ALA A 713 -30.12 -4.04 -0.41
N ARG A 714 -30.23 -3.88 0.91
CA ARG A 714 -29.25 -3.14 1.72
C ARG A 714 -29.11 -3.79 3.10
N PRO A 715 -27.89 -4.12 3.56
CA PRO A 715 -27.67 -4.60 4.94
C PRO A 715 -27.92 -3.46 5.95
N LYS A 716 -28.51 -3.81 7.10
CA LYS A 716 -28.81 -2.82 8.16
C LYS A 716 -27.65 -2.67 9.17
N ARG A 717 -26.75 -3.62 9.23
CA ARG A 717 -25.56 -3.62 10.11
C ARG A 717 -24.50 -4.55 9.58
N SER A 718 -23.30 -4.49 10.16
CA SER A 718 -22.26 -5.51 9.94
C SER A 718 -22.61 -6.81 10.67
N PRO A 719 -22.23 -7.97 10.11
CA PRO A 719 -22.35 -9.26 10.80
C PRO A 719 -21.27 -9.39 11.89
N THR A 720 -21.48 -10.32 12.81
CA THR A 720 -20.41 -10.75 13.73
C THR A 720 -19.25 -11.33 12.91
N PRO A 721 -18.01 -10.81 13.11
CA PRO A 721 -16.85 -11.31 12.37
C PRO A 721 -16.56 -12.78 12.67
N VAL A 722 -16.33 -13.55 11.63
CA VAL A 722 -15.95 -14.97 11.71
C VAL A 722 -14.68 -15.17 10.87
N ARG A 723 -13.85 -16.10 11.29
CA ARG A 723 -12.66 -16.51 10.56
C ARG A 723 -12.69 -18.02 10.32
N ILE A 724 -12.85 -18.39 9.08
CA ILE A 724 -12.82 -19.79 8.62
C ILE A 724 -11.54 -19.98 7.80
N GLU A 725 -10.86 -21.08 8.02
CA GLU A 725 -9.63 -21.38 7.27
C GLU A 725 -9.94 -21.43 5.78
N ARG A 726 -9.12 -20.70 4.97
CA ARG A 726 -9.24 -20.63 3.51
C ARG A 726 -10.53 -20.01 2.98
N ILE A 727 -11.39 -19.45 3.83
CA ILE A 727 -12.60 -18.75 3.41
C ILE A 727 -12.61 -17.36 4.00
N SER A 728 -12.73 -16.36 3.14
CA SER A 728 -12.90 -14.96 3.51
C SER A 728 -14.25 -14.44 2.99
N PHE A 729 -14.75 -13.40 3.64
CA PHE A 729 -16.04 -12.79 3.33
C PHE A 729 -15.86 -11.34 2.88
N ALA A 730 -16.62 -10.94 1.88
CA ALA A 730 -16.67 -9.56 1.42
C ALA A 730 -18.09 -9.19 0.96
N GLY A 731 -18.37 -7.92 0.80
CA GLY A 731 -19.67 -7.36 0.45
C GLY A 731 -19.92 -6.08 1.21
N ASP A 732 -20.98 -5.39 0.86
CA ASP A 732 -21.33 -4.09 1.45
C ASP A 732 -21.79 -4.14 2.92
N ALA A 733 -21.94 -5.34 3.49
CA ALA A 733 -22.20 -5.52 4.91
C ALA A 733 -20.91 -5.58 5.77
N TRP A 734 -19.74 -5.73 5.16
CA TRP A 734 -18.50 -6.08 5.85
C TRP A 734 -17.56 -4.91 6.15
N SER A 735 -17.82 -3.74 5.57
CA SER A 735 -16.99 -2.55 5.78
C SER A 735 -17.84 -1.28 5.68
N GLU A 736 -17.48 -0.28 6.46
CA GLU A 736 -18.08 1.05 6.35
C GLU A 736 -17.65 1.76 5.04
N PRO A 737 -18.50 2.58 4.46
CA PRO A 737 -19.92 2.80 4.82
C PRO A 737 -20.78 1.60 4.39
N ILE A 738 -21.57 1.05 5.34
CA ILE A 738 -22.41 -0.14 5.09
C ILE A 738 -23.47 0.13 4.02
N GLY A 739 -23.75 -0.85 3.18
CA GLY A 739 -24.77 -0.77 2.13
C GLY A 739 -24.35 0.07 0.93
N THR A 740 -23.07 0.38 0.78
CA THR A 740 -22.52 1.19 -0.31
C THR A 740 -21.53 0.42 -1.19
N ILE A 741 -21.28 0.94 -2.39
CA ILE A 741 -20.24 0.41 -3.28
C ILE A 741 -18.86 0.56 -2.63
N GLU A 742 -18.60 1.69 -1.97
CA GLU A 742 -17.35 1.93 -1.26
C GLU A 742 -17.10 0.87 -0.17
N GLY A 743 -18.09 0.60 0.66
CA GLY A 743 -18.02 -0.47 1.67
C GLY A 743 -17.77 -1.84 1.03
N ALA A 744 -18.43 -2.14 -0.08
CA ALA A 744 -18.22 -3.39 -0.83
C ALA A 744 -16.78 -3.55 -1.34
N VAL A 745 -16.20 -2.49 -1.91
CA VAL A 745 -14.82 -2.49 -2.41
C VAL A 745 -13.81 -2.53 -1.25
N ASN A 746 -14.02 -1.77 -0.19
CA ASN A 746 -13.16 -1.78 0.99
C ASN A 746 -13.13 -3.16 1.67
N SER A 747 -14.29 -3.81 1.76
CA SER A 747 -14.36 -5.18 2.28
C SER A 747 -13.59 -6.19 1.43
N ALA A 748 -13.63 -6.03 0.10
CA ALA A 748 -12.90 -6.89 -0.83
C ALA A 748 -11.38 -6.77 -0.67
N LYS A 749 -10.85 -5.55 -0.45
CA LYS A 749 -9.42 -5.32 -0.16
C LYS A 749 -8.96 -6.14 1.04
N TRP A 750 -9.71 -6.06 2.15
CA TRP A 750 -9.40 -6.77 3.37
C TRP A 750 -9.62 -8.29 3.26
N ALA A 751 -10.63 -8.74 2.51
CA ALA A 751 -10.86 -10.17 2.29
C ALA A 751 -9.72 -10.81 1.50
N VAL A 752 -9.23 -10.16 0.45
CA VAL A 752 -8.04 -10.62 -0.31
C VAL A 752 -6.81 -10.64 0.58
N ALA A 753 -6.59 -9.58 1.36
CA ALA A 753 -5.47 -9.50 2.30
C ALA A 753 -5.52 -10.62 3.34
N GLU A 754 -6.69 -10.90 3.92
CA GLU A 754 -6.90 -11.96 4.92
C GLU A 754 -6.64 -13.34 4.34
N LEU A 755 -7.21 -13.62 3.16
CA LEU A 755 -7.02 -14.88 2.45
C LEU A 755 -5.55 -15.18 2.19
N LEU A 756 -4.82 -14.22 1.61
CA LEU A 756 -3.40 -14.39 1.29
C LEU A 756 -2.53 -14.41 2.55
N TRP A 757 -2.91 -13.68 3.60
CA TRP A 757 -2.23 -13.73 4.89
C TRP A 757 -2.33 -15.13 5.52
N ASP A 758 -3.50 -15.75 5.53
CA ASP A 758 -3.71 -17.08 6.09
C ASP A 758 -2.95 -18.16 5.32
N LEU A 759 -2.98 -18.11 3.99
CA LEU A 759 -2.24 -19.04 3.15
C LEU A 759 -0.73 -18.97 3.39
N ASN A 760 -0.18 -17.77 3.47
CA ASN A 760 1.26 -17.58 3.65
C ASN A 760 1.73 -17.76 5.09
N SER A 761 0.85 -17.57 6.08
CA SER A 761 1.17 -17.81 7.50
C SER A 761 1.21 -19.28 7.85
N ASN A 762 0.43 -20.10 7.15
CA ASN A 762 0.34 -21.56 7.35
C ASN A 762 1.33 -22.34 6.46
N SER A 763 1.81 -21.73 5.36
CA SER A 763 2.88 -22.33 4.58
C SER A 763 4.09 -22.51 5.52
N LYS A 764 4.51 -23.76 5.74
CA LYS A 764 5.87 -24.03 6.22
C LYS A 764 6.80 -23.52 5.13
N THR A 765 6.99 -22.20 5.06
CA THR A 765 8.14 -21.66 4.39
C THR A 765 9.29 -22.50 4.92
N LYS A 766 9.96 -23.23 4.05
CA LYS A 766 11.28 -23.78 4.33
C LYS A 766 12.05 -22.60 4.86
N SER A 767 11.99 -22.39 6.18
CA SER A 767 12.94 -21.56 6.87
C SER A 767 14.26 -22.13 6.39
N VAL A 768 15.01 -21.34 5.65
CA VAL A 768 16.46 -21.58 5.53
C VAL A 768 16.87 -21.76 6.99
N GLY A 769 17.11 -23.00 7.38
CA GLY A 769 17.23 -23.37 8.76
C GLY A 769 18.36 -22.56 9.38
N TYR A 770 17.98 -21.72 10.32
CA TYR A 770 18.93 -21.29 11.33
C TYR A 770 19.23 -22.54 12.18
N GLN A 771 20.21 -23.34 11.75
CA GLN A 771 20.96 -24.15 12.67
C GLN A 771 21.61 -23.18 13.65
N THR A 772 21.02 -23.06 14.83
CA THR A 772 21.72 -22.60 16.02
C THR A 772 22.89 -23.54 16.25
N GLN A 773 24.03 -23.27 15.65
CA GLN A 773 25.29 -23.71 16.21
C GLN A 773 25.62 -22.73 17.34
N LEU A 774 25.31 -23.20 18.54
CA LEU A 774 25.98 -22.80 19.77
C LEU A 774 27.49 -22.94 19.55
N PHE A 775 28.22 -21.82 19.47
CA PHE A 775 29.53 -21.60 20.07
C PHE A 775 29.80 -20.11 20.22
#